data_51844a55b82b6a1291659538e729ac84
#
_entry.id   51844a55b82b6a1291659538e729ac84
#
_cell.length_a   1.000
_cell.length_b   1.000
_cell.length_c   1.000
_cell.angle_alpha   90.00
_cell.angle_beta   90.00
_cell.angle_gamma   90.00
#
_symmetry.space_group_name_H-M   'P 1'
#
loop_
_entity.id
_entity.type
_entity.pdbx_description
1 polymer ?
#
loop_
_entity_poly.entity_id
_entity_poly.type
_entity_poly.pdbx_seq_one_letter_code
_entity_poly.pdbx_strand_id
1 'polypeptide(L)'
;MHFDRKDYSNDTLLHLYQHLLKPRMIEEKMLILLRQGKVSKWFSGIGQEAISVGSTLALDSDEYILPLHRNLGVFTGRNMPLDRLFAQWQGKTHGFTKGRDRSFHFGTNEHHIVGMISHLGPQLAVAGGIALADTLEDRPKVTITYSGDGGASEGDFHEALNVAAVWQLPVIFIIENNGYGLSTPSNEQFRFRYFVDKGPAYGMEAVQVDGNNVLEVYDTVRRLAEDLRQNPRPVLLEALTFRMRGHEEASGTKYVPQELFEQWAQKDPVENYEKWLLAEGILDEEARMRFRETIKREIEEGLRLADAEPMPTASLEQEVGDMYRSFEPDASLNLTTDNEQPTTDKRYVDAISDGLRQSMERYPELVLMGQDIAEYGGVFKITDGFVAQFGKGRVRNTPLCESAIVGAGLGLSIKGKKAMVEMQFADFVTCGFNQIVNNLAKSHYRWGQNADVVVRMPTGAGTAAGPFHSQSNEAWFTHTPGLKVVFPSNPVDAKGLLCAAFEDPNPVMYFEHKLLYRSISAPVPDAYYTTPIGKAALVREGQEMSIITYGAGVHWALAAVEELGVDADVLDLRTLLPWDEDAVRQTVEKNGRVILLHEDTLTGGLAGEIGAWIAEHCFRSLDAPILRVASLDTAVPFAPPLEKQFLPQQRLREAIKKLHSY
;
A
#
# COMPACT_ATOMS: atom_id res chain seq x y z
N MET A 1 6.74 -23.55 33.37
CA MET A 1 5.75 -22.49 33.12
C MET A 1 4.64 -22.58 34.15
N HIS A 2 4.06 -21.46 34.57
CA HIS A 2 2.93 -21.43 35.50
C HIS A 2 1.69 -20.95 34.72
N PHE A 3 0.62 -21.76 34.72
CA PHE A 3 -0.65 -21.41 34.07
C PHE A 3 -1.67 -21.06 35.15
N ASP A 4 -2.24 -19.87 35.08
CA ASP A 4 -3.30 -19.42 35.99
C ASP A 4 -4.67 -19.69 35.34
N ARG A 5 -5.37 -20.70 35.88
CA ARG A 5 -6.66 -21.15 35.35
C ARG A 5 -7.74 -20.06 35.39
N LYS A 6 -7.68 -19.17 36.40
CA LYS A 6 -8.78 -18.22 36.70
C LYS A 6 -10.16 -18.92 36.67
N ASP A 7 -11.17 -18.24 36.16
CA ASP A 7 -12.54 -18.75 36.06
C ASP A 7 -12.84 -19.42 34.71
N TYR A 8 -11.79 -19.79 33.92
CA TYR A 8 -12.00 -20.42 32.65
C TYR A 8 -12.60 -21.83 32.77
N SER A 9 -13.62 -22.08 31.94
CA SER A 9 -14.24 -23.41 31.82
C SER A 9 -13.27 -24.42 31.22
N ASN A 10 -13.49 -25.71 31.48
CA ASN A 10 -12.72 -26.77 30.85
C ASN A 10 -12.83 -26.69 29.31
N ASP A 11 -14.01 -26.35 28.80
CA ASP A 11 -14.24 -26.23 27.33
C ASP A 11 -13.37 -25.12 26.73
N THR A 12 -13.25 -23.96 27.39
CA THR A 12 -12.37 -22.89 26.96
C THR A 12 -10.91 -23.33 26.94
N LEU A 13 -10.47 -24.03 27.99
CA LEU A 13 -9.08 -24.48 28.10
C LEU A 13 -8.77 -25.58 27.06
N LEU A 14 -9.68 -26.50 26.81
CA LEU A 14 -9.54 -27.53 25.77
C LEU A 14 -9.60 -26.91 24.36
N HIS A 15 -10.42 -25.88 24.16
CA HIS A 15 -10.46 -25.14 22.89
C HIS A 15 -9.11 -24.46 22.61
N LEU A 16 -8.51 -23.78 23.58
CA LEU A 16 -7.16 -23.22 23.47
C LEU A 16 -6.12 -24.31 23.14
N TYR A 17 -6.21 -25.48 23.78
CA TYR A 17 -5.32 -26.62 23.50
C TYR A 17 -5.44 -27.11 22.06
N GLN A 18 -6.65 -27.34 21.60
CA GLN A 18 -6.89 -27.78 20.22
C GLN A 18 -6.28 -26.83 19.19
N HIS A 19 -6.52 -25.52 19.39
CA HIS A 19 -5.98 -24.48 18.51
C HIS A 19 -4.47 -24.28 18.63
N LEU A 20 -3.88 -24.57 19.78
CA LEU A 20 -2.43 -24.54 19.98
C LEU A 20 -1.74 -25.77 19.35
N LEU A 21 -2.37 -26.93 19.44
CA LEU A 21 -1.87 -28.19 18.87
C LEU A 21 -1.91 -28.21 17.33
N LYS A 22 -2.95 -27.62 16.74
CA LYS A 22 -3.19 -27.67 15.27
C LYS A 22 -2.05 -27.05 14.45
N PRO A 23 -1.59 -25.81 14.69
CA PRO A 23 -0.45 -25.24 13.97
C PRO A 23 0.83 -26.06 14.18
N ARG A 24 1.11 -26.59 15.37
CA ARG A 24 2.27 -27.46 15.60
C ARG A 24 2.25 -28.69 14.70
N MET A 25 1.13 -29.38 14.61
CA MET A 25 1.00 -30.58 13.77
C MET A 25 1.08 -30.26 12.28
N ILE A 26 0.56 -29.09 11.86
CA ILE A 26 0.73 -28.61 10.48
C ILE A 26 2.22 -28.30 10.22
N GLU A 27 2.91 -27.59 11.12
CA GLU A 27 4.33 -27.28 11.01
C GLU A 27 5.19 -28.54 10.82
N GLU A 28 4.96 -29.57 11.64
CA GLU A 28 5.65 -30.85 11.52
C GLU A 28 5.44 -31.50 10.15
N LYS A 29 4.21 -31.43 9.62
CA LYS A 29 3.89 -31.92 8.28
C LYS A 29 4.56 -31.08 7.20
N MET A 30 4.59 -29.75 7.33
CA MET A 30 5.23 -28.85 6.37
C MET A 30 6.74 -29.06 6.27
N LEU A 31 7.42 -29.38 7.37
CA LEU A 31 8.84 -29.75 7.37
C LEU A 31 9.11 -31.03 6.57
N ILE A 32 8.16 -31.99 6.58
CA ILE A 32 8.25 -33.19 5.74
C ILE A 32 8.06 -32.84 4.26
N LEU A 33 7.05 -32.02 3.93
CA LEU A 33 6.77 -31.58 2.56
C LEU A 33 7.90 -30.74 1.98
N LEU A 34 8.53 -29.90 2.80
CA LEU A 34 9.73 -29.14 2.41
C LEU A 34 10.90 -30.06 2.02
N ARG A 35 11.17 -31.09 2.82
CA ARG A 35 12.23 -32.10 2.52
C ARG A 35 11.90 -32.90 1.26
N GLN A 36 10.64 -33.09 0.93
CA GLN A 36 10.17 -33.75 -0.29
C GLN A 36 10.15 -32.83 -1.52
N GLY A 37 10.47 -31.53 -1.37
CA GLY A 37 10.44 -30.55 -2.44
C GLY A 37 9.02 -30.15 -2.90
N LYS A 38 7.98 -30.53 -2.16
CA LYS A 38 6.60 -30.14 -2.46
C LYS A 38 6.29 -28.68 -2.07
N VAL A 39 7.07 -28.11 -1.18
CA VAL A 39 7.02 -26.71 -0.75
C VAL A 39 8.43 -26.15 -0.86
N SER A 40 8.59 -24.94 -1.40
CA SER A 40 9.92 -24.37 -1.68
C SER A 40 10.51 -23.58 -0.52
N LYS A 41 9.65 -22.95 0.31
CA LYS A 41 10.06 -22.08 1.43
C LYS A 41 9.10 -22.21 2.59
N TRP A 42 9.67 -22.25 3.80
CA TRP A 42 8.90 -22.29 5.02
C TRP A 42 9.54 -21.47 6.14
N PHE A 43 8.72 -20.67 6.81
CA PHE A 43 9.09 -19.86 7.96
C PHE A 43 8.39 -20.43 9.18
N SER A 44 9.06 -21.30 9.89
CA SER A 44 8.44 -22.01 11.01
C SER A 44 8.14 -21.12 12.20
N GLY A 45 6.94 -21.30 12.78
CA GLY A 45 6.50 -20.68 14.01
C GLY A 45 6.68 -21.58 15.25
N ILE A 46 7.36 -22.73 15.12
CA ILE A 46 7.58 -23.66 16.24
C ILE A 46 8.27 -22.93 17.41
N GLY A 47 7.66 -23.00 18.57
CA GLY A 47 8.09 -22.33 19.80
C GLY A 47 7.39 -20.99 20.07
N GLN A 48 6.66 -20.43 19.11
CA GLN A 48 5.96 -19.14 19.18
C GLN A 48 4.43 -19.25 19.00
N GLU A 49 3.89 -20.47 18.92
CA GLU A 49 2.47 -20.71 18.59
C GLU A 49 1.52 -20.03 19.55
N ALA A 50 1.89 -19.94 20.83
CA ALA A 50 1.04 -19.38 21.88
C ALA A 50 0.65 -17.93 21.65
N ILE A 51 1.54 -17.13 21.03
CA ILE A 51 1.27 -15.71 20.72
C ILE A 51 0.15 -15.62 19.67
N SER A 52 0.33 -16.25 18.53
CA SER A 52 -0.61 -16.17 17.41
C SER A 52 -1.97 -16.80 17.73
N VAL A 53 -1.97 -17.91 18.47
CA VAL A 53 -3.20 -18.59 18.88
C VAL A 53 -3.94 -17.82 19.97
N GLY A 54 -3.25 -17.46 21.07
CA GLY A 54 -3.87 -16.77 22.19
C GLY A 54 -4.47 -15.42 21.77
N SER A 55 -3.74 -14.62 21.01
CA SER A 55 -4.22 -13.32 20.56
C SER A 55 -5.36 -13.42 19.54
N THR A 56 -5.33 -14.39 18.61
CA THR A 56 -6.40 -14.56 17.63
C THR A 56 -7.71 -14.99 18.26
N LEU A 57 -7.66 -15.94 19.21
CA LEU A 57 -8.85 -16.44 19.88
C LEU A 57 -9.44 -15.45 20.90
N ALA A 58 -8.68 -14.44 21.29
CA ALA A 58 -9.13 -13.35 22.16
C ALA A 58 -9.95 -12.27 21.45
N LEU A 59 -9.95 -12.25 20.11
CA LEU A 59 -10.67 -11.28 19.30
C LEU A 59 -12.01 -11.79 18.79
N ASP A 60 -12.90 -10.86 18.47
CA ASP A 60 -14.10 -11.15 17.69
C ASP A 60 -13.71 -11.59 16.26
N SER A 61 -14.55 -12.43 15.65
CA SER A 61 -14.25 -13.02 14.33
C SER A 61 -14.17 -12.00 13.19
N ASP A 62 -14.78 -10.82 13.35
CA ASP A 62 -14.83 -9.72 12.39
C ASP A 62 -13.80 -8.59 12.67
N GLU A 63 -12.92 -8.77 13.64
CA GLU A 63 -11.79 -7.89 13.93
C GLU A 63 -10.58 -8.26 13.10
N TYR A 64 -9.89 -7.27 12.54
CA TYR A 64 -8.78 -7.49 11.63
C TYR A 64 -7.48 -7.84 12.32
N ILE A 65 -6.75 -8.78 11.71
CA ILE A 65 -5.42 -9.21 12.14
C ILE A 65 -4.43 -9.06 10.97
N LEU A 66 -3.28 -8.45 11.25
CA LEU A 66 -2.19 -8.26 10.29
C LEU A 66 -0.97 -9.09 10.77
N PRO A 67 -0.89 -10.39 10.40
CA PRO A 67 0.14 -11.30 10.90
C PRO A 67 1.50 -11.10 10.26
N LEU A 68 2.53 -11.73 10.85
CA LEU A 68 3.82 -11.98 10.25
C LEU A 68 3.85 -13.33 9.51
N HIS A 69 4.96 -13.57 8.81
CA HIS A 69 5.21 -14.76 7.98
C HIS A 69 5.34 -16.10 8.74
N ARG A 70 5.19 -16.13 10.08
CA ARG A 70 5.25 -17.33 10.92
C ARG A 70 4.04 -17.53 11.83
N ASN A 71 3.05 -16.65 11.76
CA ASN A 71 1.89 -16.69 12.64
C ASN A 71 0.82 -17.67 12.12
N LEU A 72 1.17 -18.95 11.91
CA LEU A 72 0.23 -19.97 11.44
C LEU A 72 -1.02 -20.06 12.31
N GLY A 73 -0.88 -19.84 13.62
CA GLY A 73 -2.00 -19.80 14.56
C GLY A 73 -3.07 -18.76 14.25
N VAL A 74 -2.75 -17.66 13.55
CA VAL A 74 -3.75 -16.68 13.08
C VAL A 74 -4.67 -17.33 12.04
N PHE A 75 -4.12 -18.00 11.06
CA PHE A 75 -4.88 -18.61 9.96
C PHE A 75 -5.72 -19.80 10.45
N THR A 76 -5.15 -20.65 11.31
CA THR A 76 -5.88 -21.77 11.91
C THR A 76 -6.89 -21.32 12.96
N GLY A 77 -6.62 -20.27 13.72
CA GLY A 77 -7.54 -19.68 14.69
C GLY A 77 -8.75 -19.02 14.05
N ARG A 78 -8.60 -18.50 12.82
CA ARG A 78 -9.70 -18.00 11.98
C ARG A 78 -10.42 -19.13 11.19
N ASN A 79 -10.12 -20.38 11.49
CA ASN A 79 -10.73 -21.56 10.85
C ASN A 79 -10.65 -21.56 9.33
N MET A 80 -9.53 -21.08 8.77
CA MET A 80 -9.34 -21.08 7.33
C MET A 80 -9.26 -22.52 6.79
N PRO A 81 -9.88 -22.80 5.62
CA PRO A 81 -9.90 -24.13 5.02
C PRO A 81 -8.48 -24.65 4.75
N LEU A 82 -8.14 -25.84 5.27
CA LEU A 82 -6.80 -26.40 5.15
C LEU A 82 -6.42 -26.77 3.72
N ASP A 83 -7.38 -27.18 2.89
CA ASP A 83 -7.17 -27.43 1.46
C ASP A 83 -6.69 -26.18 0.72
N ARG A 84 -7.30 -25.02 0.99
CA ARG A 84 -6.88 -23.74 0.42
C ARG A 84 -5.54 -23.27 0.98
N LEU A 85 -5.26 -23.49 2.27
CA LEU A 85 -3.96 -23.16 2.87
C LEU A 85 -2.85 -24.02 2.25
N PHE A 86 -3.04 -25.35 2.14
CA PHE A 86 -2.06 -26.22 1.49
C PHE A 86 -1.90 -25.90 0.00
N ALA A 87 -2.99 -25.56 -0.70
CA ALA A 87 -2.93 -25.09 -2.08
C ALA A 87 -2.10 -23.80 -2.20
N GLN A 88 -2.30 -22.85 -1.28
CA GLN A 88 -1.49 -21.61 -1.21
C GLN A 88 -0.01 -21.93 -1.03
N TRP A 89 0.34 -22.80 -0.07
CA TRP A 89 1.74 -23.11 0.23
C TRP A 89 2.43 -23.94 -0.86
N GLN A 90 1.66 -24.65 -1.67
CA GLN A 90 2.13 -25.37 -2.86
C GLN A 90 2.12 -24.54 -4.15
N GLY A 91 1.63 -23.28 -4.11
CA GLY A 91 1.51 -22.41 -5.28
C GLY A 91 0.42 -22.83 -6.28
N LYS A 92 -0.64 -23.50 -5.83
CA LYS A 92 -1.76 -23.97 -6.64
C LYS A 92 -2.77 -22.87 -6.95
N THR A 93 -3.59 -23.10 -8.00
CA THR A 93 -4.63 -22.15 -8.44
C THR A 93 -5.68 -21.88 -7.36
N HIS A 94 -6.06 -22.89 -6.58
CA HIS A 94 -7.07 -22.78 -5.51
C HIS A 94 -6.58 -22.00 -4.28
N GLY A 95 -5.27 -21.71 -4.19
CA GLY A 95 -4.69 -20.86 -3.15
C GLY A 95 -5.24 -19.43 -3.20
N PHE A 96 -5.03 -18.66 -2.12
CA PHE A 96 -5.53 -17.29 -1.96
C PHE A 96 -4.91 -16.29 -2.96
N THR A 97 -3.73 -16.59 -3.50
CA THR A 97 -3.00 -15.73 -4.43
C THR A 97 -2.92 -16.29 -5.84
N LYS A 98 -3.65 -17.35 -6.17
CA LYS A 98 -3.58 -18.02 -7.48
C LYS A 98 -2.13 -18.40 -7.87
N GLY A 99 -1.28 -18.71 -6.89
CA GLY A 99 0.14 -19.02 -7.08
C GLY A 99 1.07 -17.80 -7.23
N ARG A 100 0.58 -16.56 -7.09
CA ARG A 100 1.36 -15.33 -7.29
C ARG A 100 2.23 -14.94 -6.10
N ASP A 101 1.91 -15.43 -4.90
CA ASP A 101 2.68 -15.12 -3.70
C ASP A 101 2.88 -16.37 -2.84
N ARG A 102 3.87 -16.32 -1.98
CA ARG A 102 4.36 -17.47 -1.22
C ARG A 102 3.78 -17.56 0.19
N SER A 103 3.90 -18.72 0.79
CA SER A 103 3.63 -19.06 2.20
C SER A 103 2.55 -18.21 2.87
N PHE A 104 2.94 -17.25 3.71
CA PHE A 104 2.05 -16.41 4.52
C PHE A 104 1.87 -14.98 3.96
N HIS A 105 2.34 -14.71 2.73
CA HIS A 105 2.25 -13.39 2.10
C HIS A 105 0.90 -13.20 1.38
N PHE A 106 -0.18 -13.48 2.08
CA PHE A 106 -1.54 -13.32 1.55
C PHE A 106 -2.50 -12.86 2.63
N GLY A 107 -3.58 -12.25 2.22
CA GLY A 107 -4.69 -11.84 3.05
C GLY A 107 -6.02 -12.37 2.52
N THR A 108 -7.06 -12.16 3.29
CA THR A 108 -8.43 -12.46 2.90
C THR A 108 -9.40 -11.66 3.74
N ASN A 109 -10.25 -10.86 3.09
CA ASN A 109 -11.27 -10.08 3.80
C ASN A 109 -12.36 -10.97 4.40
N GLU A 110 -12.60 -12.17 3.84
CA GLU A 110 -13.54 -13.16 4.37
C GLU A 110 -13.18 -13.57 5.81
N HIS A 111 -11.88 -13.68 6.12
CA HIS A 111 -11.38 -14.07 7.43
C HIS A 111 -10.77 -12.89 8.22
N HIS A 112 -10.92 -11.66 7.72
CA HIS A 112 -10.38 -10.43 8.35
C HIS A 112 -8.87 -10.51 8.61
N ILE A 113 -8.12 -11.05 7.64
CA ILE A 113 -6.66 -11.15 7.66
C ILE A 113 -6.10 -10.30 6.53
N VAL A 114 -5.19 -9.40 6.84
CA VAL A 114 -4.46 -8.61 5.84
C VAL A 114 -3.05 -9.15 5.68
N GLY A 115 -2.71 -9.50 4.45
CA GLY A 115 -1.42 -10.08 4.13
C GLY A 115 -0.27 -9.09 4.27
N MET A 116 0.82 -9.56 4.87
CA MET A 116 2.07 -8.80 4.94
C MET A 116 2.77 -8.73 3.57
N ILE A 117 3.70 -7.79 3.45
CA ILE A 117 4.77 -7.79 2.44
C ILE A 117 6.10 -8.21 3.11
N SER A 118 7.11 -8.56 2.31
CA SER A 118 8.42 -8.96 2.87
C SER A 118 9.18 -7.81 3.53
N HIS A 119 8.86 -6.56 3.20
CA HIS A 119 9.34 -5.36 3.88
C HIS A 119 8.64 -5.27 5.23
N LEU A 120 9.42 -5.29 6.31
CA LEU A 120 8.86 -5.26 7.68
C LEU A 120 8.43 -3.83 8.04
N GLY A 121 7.34 -3.71 8.80
CA GLY A 121 6.83 -2.43 9.31
C GLY A 121 5.59 -1.88 8.60
N PRO A 122 5.47 -1.89 7.25
CA PRO A 122 4.35 -1.26 6.54
C PRO A 122 2.95 -1.66 7.01
N GLN A 123 2.74 -2.93 7.41
CA GLN A 123 1.46 -3.41 7.91
C GLN A 123 0.99 -2.70 9.18
N LEU A 124 1.91 -2.13 9.98
CA LEU A 124 1.57 -1.46 11.23
C LEU A 124 0.72 -0.20 10.96
N ALA A 125 1.10 0.58 9.96
CA ALA A 125 0.33 1.75 9.54
C ALA A 125 -1.01 1.38 8.89
N VAL A 126 -1.05 0.26 8.15
CA VAL A 126 -2.30 -0.27 7.58
C VAL A 126 -3.28 -0.65 8.70
N ALA A 127 -2.80 -1.27 9.78
CA ALA A 127 -3.61 -1.55 10.97
C ALA A 127 -4.20 -0.27 11.58
N GLY A 128 -3.40 0.80 11.65
CA GLY A 128 -3.87 2.13 12.06
C GLY A 128 -5.01 2.65 11.19
N GLY A 129 -4.91 2.48 9.86
CA GLY A 129 -5.96 2.88 8.94
C GLY A 129 -7.27 2.08 9.07
N ILE A 130 -7.16 0.78 9.33
CA ILE A 130 -8.33 -0.08 9.61
C ILE A 130 -9.02 0.38 10.90
N ALA A 131 -8.25 0.58 11.97
CA ALA A 131 -8.78 1.07 13.25
C ALA A 131 -9.37 2.49 13.12
N LEU A 132 -8.77 3.35 12.29
CA LEU A 132 -9.33 4.68 11.99
C LEU A 132 -10.69 4.57 11.31
N ALA A 133 -10.86 3.66 10.36
CA ALA A 133 -12.16 3.45 9.70
C ALA A 133 -13.24 3.04 10.70
N ASP A 134 -12.94 2.14 11.62
CA ASP A 134 -13.87 1.71 12.66
C ASP A 134 -14.18 2.86 13.64
N THR A 135 -13.17 3.65 14.02
CA THR A 135 -13.35 4.84 14.88
C THR A 135 -14.24 5.89 14.21
N LEU A 136 -14.08 6.14 12.91
CA LEU A 136 -14.90 7.10 12.17
C LEU A 136 -16.38 6.68 12.04
N GLU A 137 -16.67 5.42 12.21
CA GLU A 137 -18.02 4.84 12.16
C GLU A 137 -18.57 4.47 13.54
N ASP A 138 -17.90 4.90 14.61
CA ASP A 138 -18.23 4.57 16.00
C ASP A 138 -18.41 3.06 16.25
N ARG A 139 -17.64 2.24 15.52
CA ARG A 139 -17.64 0.78 15.71
C ARG A 139 -16.66 0.39 16.82
N PRO A 140 -17.11 -0.33 17.86
CA PRO A 140 -16.23 -0.76 18.97
C PRO A 140 -15.41 -2.00 18.55
N LYS A 141 -14.42 -1.82 17.69
CA LYS A 141 -13.56 -2.87 17.15
C LYS A 141 -12.10 -2.61 17.47
N VAL A 142 -11.33 -3.67 17.58
CA VAL A 142 -9.88 -3.65 17.80
C VAL A 142 -9.15 -4.28 16.61
N THR A 143 -8.03 -3.71 16.23
CA THR A 143 -7.14 -4.27 15.21
C THR A 143 -5.87 -4.76 15.87
N ILE A 144 -5.41 -5.97 15.52
CA ILE A 144 -4.10 -6.49 15.96
C ILE A 144 -3.13 -6.53 14.79
N THR A 145 -1.91 -6.10 15.05
CA THR A 145 -0.80 -6.21 14.10
C THR A 145 0.47 -6.67 14.80
N TYR A 146 1.32 -7.39 14.07
CA TYR A 146 2.54 -7.98 14.63
C TYR A 146 3.80 -7.38 14.01
N SER A 147 4.85 -7.30 14.81
CA SER A 147 6.22 -7.10 14.37
C SER A 147 7.16 -8.03 15.15
N GLY A 148 8.28 -8.40 14.57
CA GLY A 148 9.39 -8.98 15.32
C GLY A 148 10.25 -7.87 15.92
N ASP A 149 11.13 -8.22 16.86
CA ASP A 149 12.11 -7.32 17.46
C ASP A 149 13.02 -6.64 16.42
N GLY A 150 13.48 -7.38 15.39
CA GLY A 150 14.22 -6.79 14.28
C GLY A 150 13.41 -5.80 13.45
N GLY A 151 12.15 -6.13 13.13
CA GLY A 151 11.25 -5.24 12.38
C GLY A 151 10.88 -3.96 13.11
N ALA A 152 10.96 -3.97 14.44
CA ALA A 152 10.71 -2.79 15.27
C ALA A 152 11.87 -1.76 15.28
N SER A 153 12.90 -1.97 14.44
CA SER A 153 13.95 -1.00 14.14
C SER A 153 13.66 -0.17 12.88
N GLU A 154 12.67 -0.57 12.07
CA GLU A 154 12.27 0.15 10.86
C GLU A 154 11.59 1.49 11.18
N GLY A 155 11.76 2.47 10.27
CA GLY A 155 11.09 3.77 10.40
C GLY A 155 9.57 3.67 10.45
N ASP A 156 9.00 2.79 9.64
CA ASP A 156 7.56 2.49 9.58
C ASP A 156 6.97 2.11 10.95
N PHE A 157 7.74 1.40 11.79
CA PHE A 157 7.33 1.08 13.16
C PHE A 157 7.10 2.35 13.99
N HIS A 158 8.06 3.28 13.95
CA HIS A 158 8.01 4.51 14.74
C HIS A 158 6.89 5.44 14.27
N GLU A 159 6.72 5.58 12.97
CA GLU A 159 5.64 6.38 12.39
C GLU A 159 4.26 5.82 12.76
N ALA A 160 4.05 4.51 12.60
CA ALA A 160 2.77 3.87 12.88
C ALA A 160 2.35 4.00 14.35
N LEU A 161 3.28 3.77 15.30
CA LEU A 161 2.99 3.91 16.73
C LEU A 161 2.65 5.36 17.07
N ASN A 162 3.42 6.31 16.55
CA ASN A 162 3.17 7.74 16.81
C ASN A 162 1.80 8.18 16.27
N VAL A 163 1.46 7.82 15.03
CA VAL A 163 0.16 8.14 14.43
C VAL A 163 -0.99 7.52 15.24
N ALA A 164 -0.88 6.25 15.60
CA ALA A 164 -1.90 5.58 16.39
C ALA A 164 -2.09 6.24 17.77
N ALA A 165 -1.00 6.68 18.41
CA ALA A 165 -1.05 7.40 19.67
C ALA A 165 -1.71 8.78 19.53
N VAL A 166 -1.35 9.56 18.51
CA VAL A 166 -1.93 10.89 18.26
C VAL A 166 -3.42 10.80 17.95
N TRP A 167 -3.86 9.77 17.20
CA TRP A 167 -5.25 9.59 16.80
C TRP A 167 -6.07 8.73 17.78
N GLN A 168 -5.43 8.21 18.84
CA GLN A 168 -6.07 7.33 19.84
C GLN A 168 -6.78 6.14 19.19
N LEU A 169 -6.07 5.43 18.33
CA LEU A 169 -6.61 4.31 17.57
C LEU A 169 -6.61 3.01 18.38
N PRO A 170 -7.68 2.20 18.36
CA PRO A 170 -7.77 0.92 19.06
C PRO A 170 -6.95 -0.17 18.36
N VAL A 171 -5.62 -0.07 18.44
CA VAL A 171 -4.66 -1.02 17.86
C VAL A 171 -3.82 -1.65 18.94
N ILE A 172 -3.70 -2.98 18.92
CA ILE A 172 -2.71 -3.72 19.73
C ILE A 172 -1.52 -4.05 18.82
N PHE A 173 -0.38 -3.39 19.06
CA PHE A 173 0.89 -3.68 18.40
C PHE A 173 1.62 -4.78 19.18
N ILE A 174 1.66 -6.00 18.64
CA ILE A 174 2.33 -7.14 19.26
C ILE A 174 3.76 -7.23 18.73
N ILE A 175 4.74 -7.18 19.64
CA ILE A 175 6.15 -7.40 19.32
C ILE A 175 6.55 -8.79 19.78
N GLU A 176 6.80 -9.68 18.83
CA GLU A 176 7.39 -10.99 19.09
C GLU A 176 8.89 -10.84 19.34
N ASN A 177 9.26 -10.60 20.61
CA ASN A 177 10.64 -10.44 21.02
C ASN A 177 11.29 -11.81 21.20
N ASN A 178 11.88 -12.32 20.13
CA ASN A 178 12.54 -13.63 20.08
C ASN A 178 14.07 -13.56 20.16
N GLY A 179 14.63 -12.37 20.40
CA GLY A 179 16.04 -12.13 20.61
C GLY A 179 16.88 -12.01 19.34
N TYR A 180 16.27 -12.13 18.13
CA TYR A 180 17.03 -12.13 16.86
C TYR A 180 16.26 -11.49 15.71
N GLY A 181 16.80 -10.41 15.14
CA GLY A 181 16.41 -9.89 13.81
C GLY A 181 17.15 -10.66 12.72
N LEU A 182 16.51 -11.61 12.04
CA LEU A 182 17.18 -12.58 11.16
C LEU A 182 18.22 -13.40 11.93
N SER A 183 19.53 -13.10 11.75
CA SER A 183 20.66 -13.66 12.47
C SER A 183 21.33 -12.68 13.44
N THR A 184 20.91 -11.42 13.44
CA THR A 184 21.48 -10.37 14.28
C THR A 184 20.83 -10.39 15.67
N PRO A 185 21.57 -10.57 16.75
CA PRO A 185 21.02 -10.58 18.10
C PRO A 185 20.47 -9.20 18.50
N SER A 186 19.46 -9.18 19.37
CA SER A 186 18.75 -7.97 19.75
C SER A 186 19.63 -6.87 20.34
N ASN A 187 20.73 -7.21 21.04
CA ASN A 187 21.67 -6.24 21.59
C ASN A 187 22.50 -5.49 20.49
N GLU A 188 22.47 -5.96 19.26
CA GLU A 188 22.98 -5.26 18.07
C GLU A 188 21.89 -4.50 17.30
N GLN A 189 20.62 -4.72 17.64
CA GLN A 189 19.46 -4.03 17.04
C GLN A 189 19.06 -2.80 17.86
N PHE A 190 19.06 -2.88 19.20
CA PHE A 190 18.62 -1.80 20.07
C PHE A 190 19.35 -1.85 21.43
N ARG A 191 19.32 -0.72 22.18
CA ARG A 191 20.02 -0.56 23.47
C ARG A 191 19.11 -0.63 24.70
N PHE A 192 17.79 -0.47 24.54
CA PHE A 192 16.83 -0.65 25.63
C PHE A 192 16.70 -2.15 25.95
N ARG A 193 16.18 -2.46 27.14
CA ARG A 193 16.08 -3.85 27.60
C ARG A 193 14.83 -4.54 27.08
N TYR A 194 13.69 -3.86 27.14
CA TYR A 194 12.39 -4.38 26.77
C TYR A 194 11.62 -3.38 25.91
N PHE A 195 10.78 -3.87 25.00
CA PHE A 195 9.97 -3.00 24.14
C PHE A 195 8.91 -2.21 24.91
N VAL A 196 8.43 -2.72 26.07
CA VAL A 196 7.54 -1.96 26.95
C VAL A 196 8.12 -0.63 27.39
N ASP A 197 9.45 -0.46 27.41
CA ASP A 197 10.11 0.80 27.74
C ASP A 197 9.86 1.89 26.69
N LYS A 198 9.46 1.50 25.45
CA LYS A 198 9.12 2.44 24.38
C LYS A 198 7.70 3.00 24.49
N GLY A 199 6.75 2.29 25.10
CA GLY A 199 5.36 2.71 25.22
C GLY A 199 5.20 4.13 25.77
N PRO A 200 5.80 4.45 26.94
CA PRO A 200 5.74 5.79 27.52
C PRO A 200 6.28 6.90 26.63
N ALA A 201 7.27 6.61 25.76
CA ALA A 201 7.83 7.60 24.83
C ALA A 201 6.81 8.03 23.75
N TYR A 202 5.83 7.20 23.41
CA TYR A 202 4.71 7.51 22.52
C TYR A 202 3.44 7.93 23.28
N GLY A 203 3.46 7.94 24.62
CA GLY A 203 2.25 8.16 25.42
C GLY A 203 1.28 6.98 25.36
N MET A 204 1.77 5.76 25.14
CA MET A 204 0.97 4.53 25.04
C MET A 204 1.08 3.66 26.28
N GLU A 205 0.01 2.93 26.58
CA GLU A 205 0.08 1.77 27.47
C GLU A 205 1.00 0.70 26.86
N ALA A 206 1.83 0.08 27.69
CA ALA A 206 2.70 -1.02 27.28
C ALA A 206 2.62 -2.17 28.27
N VAL A 207 2.49 -3.39 27.77
CA VAL A 207 2.31 -4.62 28.55
C VAL A 207 3.28 -5.69 28.04
N GLN A 208 3.91 -6.43 28.98
CA GLN A 208 4.77 -7.56 28.64
C GLN A 208 4.11 -8.86 29.10
N VAL A 209 4.23 -9.92 28.28
CA VAL A 209 3.72 -11.26 28.59
C VAL A 209 4.78 -12.33 28.30
N ASP A 210 4.68 -13.49 28.95
CA ASP A 210 5.37 -14.70 28.51
C ASP A 210 4.69 -15.20 27.23
N GLY A 211 5.33 -14.93 26.07
CA GLY A 211 4.82 -15.28 24.75
C GLY A 211 4.71 -16.79 24.49
N ASN A 212 5.22 -17.63 25.38
CA ASN A 212 5.08 -19.09 25.33
C ASN A 212 3.90 -19.59 26.18
N ASN A 213 3.29 -18.71 26.99
CA ASN A 213 2.13 -19.05 27.82
C ASN A 213 0.83 -18.64 27.11
N VAL A 214 0.17 -19.60 26.45
CA VAL A 214 -1.04 -19.32 25.66
C VAL A 214 -2.18 -18.73 26.50
N LEU A 215 -2.29 -19.10 27.76
CA LEU A 215 -3.35 -18.62 28.64
C LEU A 215 -3.10 -17.19 29.10
N GLU A 216 -1.84 -16.82 29.37
CA GLU A 216 -1.45 -15.45 29.68
C GLU A 216 -1.64 -14.51 28.48
N VAL A 217 -1.24 -14.95 27.28
CA VAL A 217 -1.45 -14.19 26.03
C VAL A 217 -2.95 -13.99 25.79
N TYR A 218 -3.73 -15.08 25.84
CA TYR A 218 -5.18 -15.03 25.62
C TYR A 218 -5.88 -14.10 26.61
N ASP A 219 -5.62 -14.24 27.90
CA ASP A 219 -6.24 -13.42 28.94
C ASP A 219 -5.86 -11.94 28.80
N THR A 220 -4.58 -11.66 28.56
CA THR A 220 -4.11 -10.28 28.40
C THR A 220 -4.72 -9.60 27.18
N VAL A 221 -4.69 -10.27 26.02
CA VAL A 221 -5.25 -9.70 24.80
C VAL A 221 -6.77 -9.55 24.90
N ARG A 222 -7.48 -10.53 25.48
CA ARG A 222 -8.93 -10.45 25.69
C ARG A 222 -9.30 -9.25 26.56
N ARG A 223 -8.63 -9.09 27.72
CA ARG A 223 -8.85 -7.94 28.62
C ARG A 223 -8.56 -6.61 27.93
N LEU A 224 -7.45 -6.52 27.19
CA LEU A 224 -7.11 -5.32 26.43
C LEU A 224 -8.15 -5.03 25.34
N ALA A 225 -8.58 -6.04 24.59
CA ALA A 225 -9.58 -5.85 23.52
C ALA A 225 -10.94 -5.41 24.09
N GLU A 226 -11.39 -6.01 25.19
CA GLU A 226 -12.62 -5.61 25.90
C GLU A 226 -12.57 -4.15 26.36
N ASP A 227 -11.44 -3.69 26.88
CA ASP A 227 -11.24 -2.30 27.31
C ASP A 227 -11.13 -1.35 26.10
N LEU A 228 -10.35 -1.70 25.07
CA LEU A 228 -10.13 -0.86 23.90
C LEU A 228 -11.39 -0.65 23.04
N ARG A 229 -12.34 -1.59 23.07
CA ARG A 229 -13.66 -1.39 22.44
C ARG A 229 -14.48 -0.28 23.10
N GLN A 230 -14.22 0.00 24.39
CA GLN A 230 -14.89 1.04 25.17
C GLN A 230 -14.06 2.32 25.28
N ASN A 231 -12.75 2.18 25.38
CA ASN A 231 -11.78 3.24 25.60
C ASN A 231 -10.69 3.19 24.50
N PRO A 232 -10.98 3.64 23.26
CA PRO A 232 -10.07 3.53 22.13
C PRO A 232 -8.72 4.20 22.41
N ARG A 233 -7.64 3.46 22.29
CA ARG A 233 -6.25 3.90 22.35
C ARG A 233 -5.32 2.81 21.83
N PRO A 234 -4.08 3.10 21.44
CA PRO A 234 -3.14 2.06 21.07
C PRO A 234 -2.46 1.44 22.30
N VAL A 235 -2.11 0.17 22.18
CA VAL A 235 -1.34 -0.56 23.19
C VAL A 235 -0.15 -1.25 22.53
N LEU A 236 1.02 -1.16 23.18
CA LEU A 236 2.21 -1.92 22.80
C LEU A 236 2.30 -3.18 23.68
N LEU A 237 2.17 -4.36 23.08
CA LEU A 237 2.28 -5.63 23.77
C LEU A 237 3.58 -6.32 23.36
N GLU A 238 4.50 -6.50 24.32
CA GLU A 238 5.71 -7.27 24.12
C GLU A 238 5.51 -8.72 24.57
N ALA A 239 5.66 -9.67 23.65
CA ALA A 239 5.62 -11.09 23.92
C ALA A 239 7.04 -11.68 23.92
N LEU A 240 7.56 -12.03 25.09
CA LEU A 240 8.86 -12.66 25.21
C LEU A 240 8.78 -14.11 24.77
N THR A 241 9.58 -14.47 23.77
CA THR A 241 9.54 -15.79 23.13
C THR A 241 10.88 -16.17 22.55
N PHE A 242 10.93 -17.31 21.85
CA PHE A 242 12.13 -17.74 21.13
C PHE A 242 11.77 -18.57 19.90
N ARG A 243 12.50 -18.36 18.83
CA ARG A 243 12.34 -19.10 17.60
C ARG A 243 13.14 -20.40 17.64
N MET A 244 12.47 -21.55 17.77
CA MET A 244 13.11 -22.88 17.85
C MET A 244 13.68 -23.37 16.52
N ARG A 245 13.45 -22.65 15.43
CA ARG A 245 13.95 -22.98 14.07
C ARG A 245 14.71 -21.79 13.47
N GLY A 246 15.32 -21.96 12.31
CA GLY A 246 15.93 -20.86 11.59
C GLY A 246 14.95 -19.75 11.22
N HIS A 247 15.44 -18.59 10.80
CA HIS A 247 14.57 -17.52 10.29
C HIS A 247 13.70 -18.05 9.14
N GLU A 248 14.30 -18.72 8.20
CA GLU A 248 13.71 -19.60 7.20
C GLU A 248 14.35 -20.97 7.39
N GLU A 249 13.66 -22.06 7.08
CA GLU A 249 14.21 -23.41 7.29
C GLU A 249 15.55 -23.66 6.58
N ALA A 250 15.74 -23.05 5.39
CA ALA A 250 17.00 -23.11 4.66
C ALA A 250 18.16 -22.35 5.32
N SER A 251 17.87 -21.37 6.21
CA SER A 251 18.93 -20.54 6.84
C SER A 251 19.71 -21.28 7.92
N GLY A 252 19.12 -22.33 8.51
CA GLY A 252 19.70 -23.05 9.66
C GLY A 252 19.76 -22.19 10.93
N THR A 253 20.45 -22.70 11.96
CA THR A 253 20.49 -22.10 13.31
C THR A 253 21.91 -21.96 13.88
N LYS A 254 22.96 -22.12 13.06
CA LYS A 254 24.36 -22.14 13.54
C LYS A 254 24.84 -20.87 14.24
N TYR A 255 24.14 -19.75 14.03
CA TYR A 255 24.44 -18.45 14.64
C TYR A 255 23.84 -18.28 16.03
N VAL A 256 23.01 -19.25 16.48
CA VAL A 256 22.37 -19.21 17.81
C VAL A 256 23.09 -20.19 18.73
N PRO A 257 23.46 -19.78 19.95
CA PRO A 257 24.03 -20.68 20.95
C PRO A 257 23.11 -21.86 21.29
N GLN A 258 23.68 -23.07 21.39
CA GLN A 258 22.91 -24.29 21.64
C GLN A 258 22.20 -24.25 23.01
N GLU A 259 22.79 -23.60 23.98
CA GLU A 259 22.25 -23.44 25.32
C GLU A 259 20.90 -22.70 25.33
N LEU A 260 20.69 -21.77 24.38
CA LEU A 260 19.41 -21.09 24.25
C LEU A 260 18.31 -22.04 23.80
N PHE A 261 18.59 -22.93 22.84
CA PHE A 261 17.63 -23.96 22.44
C PHE A 261 17.24 -24.88 23.61
N GLU A 262 18.22 -25.30 24.41
CA GLU A 262 17.98 -26.14 25.59
C GLU A 262 17.13 -25.44 26.65
N GLN A 263 17.40 -24.16 26.90
CA GLN A 263 16.59 -23.33 27.82
C GLN A 263 15.16 -23.15 27.34
N TRP A 264 14.97 -22.80 26.06
CA TRP A 264 13.66 -22.53 25.50
C TRP A 264 12.86 -23.79 25.19
N ALA A 265 13.50 -24.93 24.95
CA ALA A 265 12.81 -26.22 24.86
C ALA A 265 12.05 -26.57 26.14
N GLN A 266 12.56 -26.15 27.32
CA GLN A 266 11.85 -26.31 28.59
C GLN A 266 10.58 -25.45 28.68
N LYS A 267 10.45 -24.45 27.81
CA LYS A 267 9.31 -23.53 27.71
C LYS A 267 8.46 -23.78 26.48
N ASP A 268 8.52 -24.98 25.89
CA ASP A 268 7.68 -25.31 24.73
C ASP A 268 6.20 -25.04 25.02
N PRO A 269 5.51 -24.19 24.22
CA PRO A 269 4.15 -23.77 24.53
C PRO A 269 3.13 -24.93 24.49
N VAL A 270 3.28 -25.84 23.51
CA VAL A 270 2.33 -26.96 23.32
C VAL A 270 2.53 -28.00 24.41
N GLU A 271 3.77 -28.44 24.63
CA GLU A 271 4.08 -29.51 25.59
C GLU A 271 3.75 -29.08 27.03
N ASN A 272 4.10 -27.84 27.40
CA ASN A 272 3.85 -27.38 28.78
C ASN A 272 2.37 -27.20 29.04
N TYR A 273 1.60 -26.69 28.08
CA TYR A 273 0.16 -26.54 28.25
C TYR A 273 -0.55 -27.90 28.31
N GLU A 274 -0.16 -28.87 27.46
CA GLU A 274 -0.65 -30.24 27.50
C GLU A 274 -0.38 -30.90 28.86
N LYS A 275 0.86 -30.82 29.35
CA LYS A 275 1.25 -31.38 30.68
C LYS A 275 0.44 -30.77 31.81
N TRP A 276 0.21 -29.46 31.78
CA TRP A 276 -0.59 -28.79 32.80
C TRP A 276 -2.06 -29.24 32.77
N LEU A 277 -2.68 -29.33 31.59
CA LEU A 277 -4.08 -29.80 31.43
C LEU A 277 -4.26 -31.23 31.95
N LEU A 278 -3.29 -32.11 31.67
CA LEU A 278 -3.28 -33.48 32.19
C LEU A 278 -3.15 -33.51 33.74
N ALA A 279 -2.27 -32.70 34.31
CA ALA A 279 -2.07 -32.61 35.73
C ALA A 279 -3.30 -32.08 36.50
N GLU A 280 -4.03 -31.12 35.87
CA GLU A 280 -5.28 -30.58 36.40
C GLU A 280 -6.51 -31.50 36.18
N GLY A 281 -6.32 -32.62 35.47
CA GLY A 281 -7.43 -33.52 35.12
C GLY A 281 -8.47 -32.92 34.16
N ILE A 282 -8.08 -31.88 33.42
CA ILE A 282 -8.91 -31.21 32.39
C ILE A 282 -8.83 -31.98 31.06
N LEU A 283 -7.66 -32.50 30.75
CA LEU A 283 -7.38 -33.36 29.60
C LEU A 283 -7.06 -34.78 30.12
N ASP A 284 -7.57 -35.80 29.47
CA ASP A 284 -7.17 -37.19 29.67
C ASP A 284 -6.48 -37.76 28.43
N GLU A 285 -5.86 -38.92 28.57
CA GLU A 285 -5.14 -39.56 27.47
C GLU A 285 -6.04 -39.89 26.27
N GLU A 286 -7.29 -40.25 26.50
CA GLU A 286 -8.25 -40.56 25.45
C GLU A 286 -8.61 -39.28 24.66
N ALA A 287 -8.91 -38.18 25.33
CA ALA A 287 -9.20 -36.90 24.71
C ALA A 287 -7.96 -36.35 23.98
N ARG A 288 -6.76 -36.50 24.54
CA ARG A 288 -5.48 -36.15 23.92
C ARG A 288 -5.31 -36.88 22.56
N MET A 289 -5.54 -38.16 22.56
CA MET A 289 -5.45 -38.97 21.34
C MET A 289 -6.51 -38.59 20.33
N ARG A 290 -7.75 -38.34 20.77
CA ARG A 290 -8.84 -37.88 19.87
C ARG A 290 -8.51 -36.57 19.18
N PHE A 291 -7.98 -35.56 19.91
CA PHE A 291 -7.59 -34.29 19.31
C PHE A 291 -6.51 -34.49 18.24
N ARG A 292 -5.46 -35.24 18.56
CA ARG A 292 -4.37 -35.53 17.59
C ARG A 292 -4.85 -36.27 16.36
N GLU A 293 -5.69 -37.29 16.51
CA GLU A 293 -6.20 -38.05 15.38
C GLU A 293 -7.16 -37.23 14.51
N THR A 294 -7.98 -36.36 15.13
CA THR A 294 -8.88 -35.46 14.43
C THR A 294 -8.09 -34.46 13.58
N ILE A 295 -7.12 -33.78 14.17
CA ILE A 295 -6.25 -32.82 13.46
C ILE A 295 -5.46 -33.52 12.36
N LYS A 296 -4.94 -34.71 12.63
CA LYS A 296 -4.23 -35.50 11.61
C LYS A 296 -5.10 -35.80 10.40
N ARG A 297 -6.36 -36.22 10.59
CA ARG A 297 -7.30 -36.45 9.49
C ARG A 297 -7.59 -35.16 8.71
N GLU A 298 -7.80 -34.03 9.40
CA GLU A 298 -7.99 -32.73 8.75
C GLU A 298 -6.79 -32.36 7.87
N ILE A 299 -5.57 -32.55 8.37
CA ILE A 299 -4.32 -32.29 7.62
C ILE A 299 -4.22 -33.21 6.40
N GLU A 300 -4.46 -34.52 6.57
CA GLU A 300 -4.38 -35.49 5.48
C GLU A 300 -5.43 -35.22 4.40
N GLU A 301 -6.65 -34.89 4.78
CA GLU A 301 -7.72 -34.55 3.84
C GLU A 301 -7.45 -33.21 3.13
N GLY A 302 -7.05 -32.17 3.86
CA GLY A 302 -6.67 -30.89 3.26
C GLY A 302 -5.53 -31.03 2.25
N LEU A 303 -4.53 -31.83 2.56
CA LEU A 303 -3.43 -32.13 1.64
C LEU A 303 -3.89 -32.93 0.41
N ARG A 304 -4.72 -33.93 0.60
CA ARG A 304 -5.29 -34.73 -0.50
C ARG A 304 -6.05 -33.86 -1.50
N LEU A 305 -6.85 -32.93 -1.00
CA LEU A 305 -7.59 -31.97 -1.81
C LEU A 305 -6.66 -31.01 -2.53
N ALA A 306 -5.70 -30.40 -1.81
CA ALA A 306 -4.71 -29.50 -2.39
C ALA A 306 -3.82 -30.18 -3.44
N ASP A 307 -3.37 -31.43 -3.19
CA ASP A 307 -2.54 -32.20 -4.14
C ASP A 307 -3.31 -32.49 -5.47
N ALA A 308 -4.64 -32.59 -5.43
CA ALA A 308 -5.49 -32.78 -6.61
C ALA A 308 -5.67 -31.49 -7.45
N GLU A 309 -5.45 -30.33 -6.87
CA GLU A 309 -5.59 -29.05 -7.57
C GLU A 309 -4.48 -28.85 -8.62
N PRO A 310 -4.78 -28.22 -9.76
CA PRO A 310 -3.78 -27.95 -10.79
C PRO A 310 -2.81 -26.82 -10.36
N MET A 311 -1.63 -26.81 -10.98
CA MET A 311 -0.77 -25.62 -11.00
C MET A 311 -1.41 -24.54 -11.88
N PRO A 312 -1.18 -23.24 -11.59
CA PRO A 312 -1.68 -22.17 -12.45
C PRO A 312 -1.14 -22.34 -13.87
N THR A 313 -2.01 -22.11 -14.85
CA THR A 313 -1.60 -21.98 -16.25
C THR A 313 -1.41 -20.51 -16.56
N ALA A 314 -0.23 -20.16 -17.07
CA ALA A 314 0.07 -18.76 -17.42
C ALA A 314 -0.77 -18.32 -18.64
N SER A 315 -1.48 -17.19 -18.50
CA SER A 315 -2.10 -16.45 -19.59
C SER A 315 -1.61 -15.01 -19.48
N LEU A 316 -0.94 -14.50 -20.50
CA LEU A 316 -0.44 -13.12 -20.51
C LEU A 316 -1.58 -12.13 -20.32
N GLU A 317 -2.69 -12.33 -21.02
CA GLU A 317 -3.87 -11.48 -20.94
C GLU A 317 -4.45 -11.43 -19.51
N GLN A 318 -4.57 -12.59 -18.87
CA GLN A 318 -5.08 -12.67 -17.51
C GLN A 318 -4.12 -12.05 -16.49
N GLU A 319 -2.82 -12.30 -16.61
CA GLU A 319 -1.83 -11.77 -15.66
C GLU A 319 -1.74 -10.24 -15.74
N VAL A 320 -1.78 -9.69 -16.96
CA VAL A 320 -1.80 -8.23 -17.15
C VAL A 320 -3.16 -7.64 -16.70
N GLY A 321 -4.27 -8.30 -17.04
CA GLY A 321 -5.61 -7.86 -16.65
C GLY A 321 -5.84 -7.87 -15.15
N ASP A 322 -5.30 -8.85 -14.43
CA ASP A 322 -5.44 -8.98 -12.98
C ASP A 322 -4.57 -7.96 -12.18
N MET A 323 -3.73 -7.13 -12.86
CA MET A 323 -2.98 -6.06 -12.18
C MET A 323 -3.88 -4.99 -11.60
N TYR A 324 -5.01 -4.73 -12.24
CA TYR A 324 -5.96 -3.70 -11.84
C TYR A 324 -7.32 -4.31 -11.53
N ARG A 325 -7.99 -3.74 -10.54
CA ARG A 325 -9.40 -4.03 -10.32
C ARG A 325 -10.19 -3.43 -11.49
N SER A 326 -10.93 -4.28 -12.20
CA SER A 326 -11.84 -3.82 -13.26
C SER A 326 -13.01 -3.04 -12.65
N PHE A 327 -13.42 -1.98 -13.33
CA PHE A 327 -14.63 -1.23 -13.04
C PHE A 327 -15.13 -0.57 -14.33
N GLU A 328 -16.40 -0.23 -14.34
CA GLU A 328 -17.03 0.49 -15.44
C GLU A 328 -17.24 1.95 -14.99
N PRO A 329 -16.51 2.92 -15.55
CA PRO A 329 -16.72 4.34 -15.26
C PRO A 329 -18.14 4.77 -15.61
N ASP A 330 -18.72 5.65 -14.81
CA ASP A 330 -20.04 6.24 -15.12
C ASP A 330 -19.92 7.20 -16.30
N ALA A 331 -20.18 6.71 -17.51
CA ALA A 331 -20.09 7.51 -18.74
C ALA A 331 -20.99 8.76 -18.74
N SER A 332 -22.03 8.80 -17.91
CA SER A 332 -22.91 9.96 -17.79
C SER A 332 -22.23 11.17 -17.12
N LEU A 333 -21.13 10.91 -16.39
CA LEU A 333 -20.31 11.94 -15.74
C LEU A 333 -19.24 12.52 -16.67
N ASN A 334 -18.97 11.89 -17.82
CA ASN A 334 -17.97 12.39 -18.76
C ASN A 334 -18.40 13.77 -19.30
N LEU A 335 -17.44 14.69 -19.29
CA LEU A 335 -17.66 16.01 -19.90
C LEU A 335 -17.89 15.84 -21.40
N THR A 336 -19.04 16.24 -21.88
CA THR A 336 -19.39 16.25 -23.31
C THR A 336 -19.41 17.68 -23.85
N THR A 337 -18.98 17.87 -25.09
CA THR A 337 -18.96 19.17 -25.77
C THR A 337 -20.37 19.70 -26.10
N ASP A 338 -21.37 18.82 -26.06
CA ASP A 338 -22.73 19.12 -26.53
C ASP A 338 -23.65 19.72 -25.44
N ASN A 339 -23.21 19.76 -24.18
CA ASN A 339 -23.97 20.33 -23.08
C ASN A 339 -23.46 21.74 -22.75
N GLU A 340 -24.25 22.78 -23.05
CA GLU A 340 -24.07 24.13 -22.50
C GLU A 340 -24.30 24.09 -20.97
N GLN A 341 -23.29 23.66 -20.22
CA GLN A 341 -23.32 23.71 -18.75
C GLN A 341 -22.85 25.09 -18.28
N PRO A 342 -23.41 25.62 -17.19
CA PRO A 342 -22.85 26.79 -16.54
C PRO A 342 -21.38 26.59 -16.19
N THR A 343 -20.54 27.56 -16.55
CA THR A 343 -19.11 27.56 -16.25
C THR A 343 -18.71 28.78 -15.46
N THR A 344 -17.76 28.63 -14.57
CA THR A 344 -17.11 29.72 -13.84
C THR A 344 -15.64 29.75 -14.18
N ASP A 345 -15.09 30.95 -14.39
CA ASP A 345 -13.63 31.08 -14.61
C ASP A 345 -12.87 30.75 -13.32
N LYS A 346 -12.09 29.68 -13.37
CA LYS A 346 -11.33 29.16 -12.20
C LYS A 346 -9.84 29.05 -12.54
N ARG A 347 -9.01 29.45 -11.59
CA ARG A 347 -7.59 29.13 -11.66
C ARG A 347 -7.40 27.61 -11.51
N TYR A 348 -6.27 27.10 -11.93
CA TYR A 348 -5.95 25.68 -11.83
C TYR A 348 -6.08 25.15 -10.38
N VAL A 349 -5.56 25.87 -9.39
CA VAL A 349 -5.67 25.52 -7.97
C VAL A 349 -7.13 25.53 -7.46
N ASP A 350 -7.95 26.49 -7.94
CA ASP A 350 -9.36 26.60 -7.53
C ASP A 350 -10.20 25.46 -8.15
N ALA A 351 -9.86 25.02 -9.38
CA ALA A 351 -10.50 23.89 -10.03
C ALA A 351 -10.21 22.57 -9.30
N ILE A 352 -9.00 22.37 -8.81
CA ILE A 352 -8.62 21.22 -7.97
C ILE A 352 -9.42 21.25 -6.65
N SER A 353 -9.46 22.40 -5.98
CA SER A 353 -10.24 22.57 -4.74
C SER A 353 -11.72 22.28 -4.96
N ASP A 354 -12.30 22.76 -6.06
CA ASP A 354 -13.69 22.51 -6.42
C ASP A 354 -13.97 21.02 -6.70
N GLY A 355 -13.11 20.36 -7.47
CA GLY A 355 -13.22 18.92 -7.73
C GLY A 355 -13.10 18.09 -6.46
N LEU A 356 -12.19 18.44 -5.57
CA LEU A 356 -12.00 17.77 -4.29
C LEU A 356 -13.21 17.95 -3.37
N ARG A 357 -13.76 19.17 -3.27
CA ARG A 357 -14.94 19.47 -2.48
C ARG A 357 -16.17 18.70 -2.98
N GLN A 358 -16.42 18.72 -4.29
CA GLN A 358 -17.54 17.99 -4.88
C GLN A 358 -17.38 16.47 -4.76
N SER A 359 -16.15 15.95 -4.80
CA SER A 359 -15.88 14.54 -4.54
C SER A 359 -16.17 14.17 -3.09
N MET A 360 -15.87 15.04 -2.11
CA MET A 360 -16.25 14.82 -0.71
C MET A 360 -17.76 14.88 -0.47
N GLU A 361 -18.49 15.70 -1.24
CA GLU A 361 -19.95 15.74 -1.22
C GLU A 361 -20.57 14.47 -1.81
N ARG A 362 -19.98 13.96 -2.91
CA ARG A 362 -20.43 12.76 -3.61
C ARG A 362 -20.12 11.48 -2.85
N TYR A 363 -18.95 11.40 -2.21
CA TYR A 363 -18.47 10.23 -1.47
C TYR A 363 -18.37 10.53 0.03
N PRO A 364 -19.43 10.26 0.81
CA PRO A 364 -19.42 10.47 2.26
C PRO A 364 -18.30 9.67 2.97
N GLU A 365 -17.86 8.57 2.38
CA GLU A 365 -16.78 7.72 2.87
C GLU A 365 -15.38 8.25 2.56
N LEU A 366 -15.22 9.30 1.75
CA LEU A 366 -13.92 9.87 1.39
C LEU A 366 -13.29 10.61 2.59
N VAL A 367 -12.08 10.21 2.93
CA VAL A 367 -11.25 10.79 4.00
C VAL A 367 -10.00 11.42 3.39
N LEU A 368 -9.73 12.67 3.72
CA LEU A 368 -8.52 13.40 3.33
C LEU A 368 -7.53 13.39 4.49
N MET A 369 -6.28 13.05 4.21
CA MET A 369 -5.18 13.03 5.17
C MET A 369 -3.95 13.71 4.58
N GLY A 370 -3.27 14.50 5.38
CA GLY A 370 -2.03 15.19 4.98
C GLY A 370 -1.59 16.18 6.04
N GLN A 371 -0.40 16.73 5.84
CA GLN A 371 0.15 17.74 6.75
C GLN A 371 -0.50 19.09 6.47
N ASP A 372 -0.96 19.78 7.52
CA ASP A 372 -1.54 21.13 7.47
C ASP A 372 -2.82 21.28 6.63
N ILE A 373 -3.46 20.18 6.17
CA ILE A 373 -4.62 20.25 5.28
C ILE A 373 -5.93 20.59 5.99
N ALA A 374 -5.99 20.47 7.32
CA ALA A 374 -7.20 20.74 8.10
C ALA A 374 -7.44 22.25 8.27
N GLU A 375 -7.23 22.81 9.46
CA GLU A 375 -7.56 24.21 9.77
C GLU A 375 -6.76 25.23 8.95
N TYR A 376 -5.50 24.90 8.60
CA TYR A 376 -4.68 25.78 7.76
C TYR A 376 -5.09 25.76 6.29
N GLY A 377 -5.76 24.69 5.82
CA GLY A 377 -6.22 24.52 4.44
C GLY A 377 -5.13 24.14 3.44
N GLY A 378 -4.04 23.56 3.91
CA GLY A 378 -2.88 23.16 3.09
C GLY A 378 -1.96 24.31 2.68
N VAL A 379 -0.75 23.97 2.24
CA VAL A 379 0.27 24.95 1.81
C VAL A 379 -0.24 25.84 0.65
N PHE A 380 -1.02 25.26 -0.24
CA PHE A 380 -1.57 25.94 -1.43
C PHE A 380 -3.04 26.37 -1.28
N LYS A 381 -3.64 26.20 -0.09
CA LYS A 381 -5.02 26.57 0.24
C LYS A 381 -6.10 25.81 -0.54
N ILE A 382 -5.81 24.59 -0.93
CA ILE A 382 -6.74 23.74 -1.69
C ILE A 382 -7.88 23.24 -0.80
N THR A 383 -7.61 22.95 0.48
CA THR A 383 -8.59 22.45 1.45
C THR A 383 -9.07 23.53 2.43
N ASP A 384 -8.90 24.80 2.08
CA ASP A 384 -9.37 25.91 2.93
C ASP A 384 -10.89 25.86 3.11
N GLY A 385 -11.35 25.93 4.37
CA GLY A 385 -12.76 25.83 4.74
C GLY A 385 -13.33 24.41 4.80
N PHE A 386 -12.60 23.37 4.37
CA PHE A 386 -13.12 21.99 4.30
C PHE A 386 -13.43 21.40 5.69
N VAL A 387 -12.64 21.73 6.71
CA VAL A 387 -12.95 21.28 8.08
C VAL A 387 -14.28 21.79 8.57
N ALA A 388 -14.63 23.04 8.23
CA ALA A 388 -15.93 23.62 8.61
C ALA A 388 -17.09 22.91 7.89
N GLN A 389 -16.89 22.45 6.66
CA GLN A 389 -17.92 21.79 5.85
C GLN A 389 -18.03 20.28 6.16
N PHE A 390 -16.92 19.57 6.29
CA PHE A 390 -16.89 18.12 6.34
C PHE A 390 -16.44 17.54 7.69
N GLY A 391 -15.96 18.37 8.60
CA GLY A 391 -15.48 17.97 9.93
C GLY A 391 -14.08 17.39 9.95
N LYS A 392 -13.47 17.42 11.14
CA LYS A 392 -12.10 16.88 11.40
C LYS A 392 -11.98 15.37 11.18
N GLY A 393 -13.06 14.63 11.30
CA GLY A 393 -13.08 13.20 11.03
C GLY A 393 -12.67 12.88 9.59
N ARG A 394 -13.14 13.70 8.63
CA ARG A 394 -12.91 13.50 7.20
C ARG A 394 -11.80 14.36 6.61
N VAL A 395 -11.38 15.45 7.27
CA VAL A 395 -10.27 16.31 6.84
C VAL A 395 -9.25 16.37 7.98
N ARG A 396 -8.19 15.60 7.87
CA ARG A 396 -7.30 15.27 8.98
C ARG A 396 -5.89 15.78 8.77
N ASN A 397 -5.40 16.58 9.72
CA ASN A 397 -3.96 16.76 9.84
C ASN A 397 -3.28 15.47 10.29
N THR A 398 -2.11 15.23 9.76
CA THR A 398 -1.24 14.12 10.16
C THR A 398 0.03 14.63 10.82
N PRO A 399 0.70 13.82 11.66
CA PRO A 399 2.12 14.02 11.93
C PRO A 399 2.94 14.00 10.63
N LEU A 400 4.20 14.43 10.67
CA LEU A 400 5.18 14.28 9.57
C LEU A 400 5.60 12.81 9.50
N CYS A 401 4.94 12.04 8.63
CA CYS A 401 5.09 10.58 8.56
C CYS A 401 4.45 10.02 7.27
N GLU A 402 5.07 10.29 6.14
CA GLU A 402 4.52 10.00 4.81
C GLU A 402 4.22 8.50 4.60
N SER A 403 5.06 7.61 5.14
CA SER A 403 4.82 6.17 5.05
C SER A 403 3.56 5.76 5.82
N ALA A 404 3.39 6.26 7.05
CA ALA A 404 2.22 5.94 7.85
C ALA A 404 0.93 6.52 7.26
N ILE A 405 0.98 7.69 6.62
CA ILE A 405 -0.20 8.30 5.96
C ILE A 405 -0.68 7.41 4.80
N VAL A 406 0.25 6.95 3.94
CA VAL A 406 -0.09 6.07 2.82
C VAL A 406 -0.61 4.73 3.32
N GLY A 407 0.04 4.14 4.33
CA GLY A 407 -0.41 2.89 4.95
C GLY A 407 -1.80 3.00 5.57
N ALA A 408 -2.10 4.11 6.27
CA ALA A 408 -3.42 4.38 6.80
C ALA A 408 -4.47 4.54 5.68
N GLY A 409 -4.11 5.16 4.55
CA GLY A 409 -4.96 5.23 3.36
C GLY A 409 -5.37 3.85 2.84
N LEU A 410 -4.41 2.92 2.76
CA LEU A 410 -4.70 1.53 2.40
C LEU A 410 -5.62 0.86 3.43
N GLY A 411 -5.36 1.06 4.72
CA GLY A 411 -6.22 0.53 5.79
C GLY A 411 -7.66 1.01 5.71
N LEU A 412 -7.88 2.30 5.42
CA LEU A 412 -9.20 2.86 5.14
C LEU A 412 -9.86 2.16 3.94
N SER A 413 -9.11 1.96 2.86
CA SER A 413 -9.62 1.28 1.65
C SER A 413 -10.01 -0.18 1.93
N ILE A 414 -9.27 -0.91 2.75
CA ILE A 414 -9.62 -2.28 3.18
C ILE A 414 -11.00 -2.32 3.83
N LYS A 415 -11.35 -1.28 4.58
CA LYS A 415 -12.65 -1.11 5.23
C LYS A 415 -13.75 -0.51 4.33
N GLY A 416 -13.46 -0.35 3.02
CA GLY A 416 -14.42 0.16 2.04
C GLY A 416 -14.56 1.68 2.00
N LYS A 417 -13.64 2.42 2.64
CA LYS A 417 -13.57 3.88 2.51
C LYS A 417 -12.69 4.28 1.33
N LYS A 418 -12.90 5.48 0.82
CA LYS A 418 -11.98 6.13 -0.12
C LYS A 418 -11.00 6.99 0.67
N ALA A 419 -9.75 7.02 0.23
CA ALA A 419 -8.74 7.84 0.88
C ALA A 419 -8.02 8.76 -0.12
N MET A 420 -7.82 10.01 0.25
CA MET A 420 -6.85 10.88 -0.39
C MET A 420 -5.74 11.18 0.61
N VAL A 421 -4.50 10.95 0.20
CA VAL A 421 -3.32 11.34 0.96
C VAL A 421 -2.57 12.42 0.20
N GLU A 422 -2.27 13.53 0.89
CA GLU A 422 -1.51 14.63 0.31
C GLU A 422 -0.05 14.57 0.74
N MET A 423 0.85 14.55 -0.23
CA MET A 423 2.24 14.94 -0.04
C MET A 423 2.33 16.45 -0.25
N GLN A 424 2.87 17.20 0.71
CA GLN A 424 2.99 18.67 0.56
C GLN A 424 3.74 19.06 -0.71
N PHE A 425 4.74 18.25 -1.08
CA PHE A 425 5.46 18.31 -2.35
C PHE A 425 5.73 16.87 -2.82
N ALA A 426 5.76 16.66 -4.13
CA ALA A 426 6.07 15.36 -4.72
C ALA A 426 7.44 14.82 -4.28
N ASP A 427 8.37 15.71 -3.96
CA ASP A 427 9.70 15.38 -3.42
C ASP A 427 9.63 14.52 -2.15
N PHE A 428 8.63 14.75 -1.28
CA PHE A 428 8.49 14.07 0.02
C PHE A 428 7.90 12.66 -0.09
N VAL A 429 7.36 12.30 -1.25
CA VAL A 429 6.84 10.95 -1.51
C VAL A 429 7.89 9.86 -1.31
N THR A 430 9.17 10.22 -1.39
CA THR A 430 10.28 9.29 -1.13
C THR A 430 10.23 8.66 0.25
N CYS A 431 9.70 9.37 1.26
CA CYS A 431 9.52 8.84 2.62
C CYS A 431 8.40 7.79 2.69
N GLY A 432 7.41 7.83 1.79
CA GLY A 432 6.32 6.85 1.68
C GLY A 432 6.48 5.84 0.53
N PHE A 433 7.62 5.85 -0.17
CA PHE A 433 7.84 5.11 -1.41
C PHE A 433 7.56 3.60 -1.26
N ASN A 434 8.05 2.98 -0.18
CA ASN A 434 7.83 1.57 0.11
C ASN A 434 6.34 1.20 0.19
N GLN A 435 5.53 1.99 0.89
CA GLN A 435 4.08 1.77 0.97
C GLN A 435 3.40 1.84 -0.40
N ILE A 436 3.84 2.76 -1.27
CA ILE A 436 3.25 2.95 -2.59
C ILE A 436 3.62 1.78 -3.51
N VAL A 437 4.91 1.55 -3.74
CA VAL A 437 5.38 0.61 -4.78
C VAL A 437 5.27 -0.86 -4.38
N ASN A 438 5.30 -1.19 -3.08
CA ASN A 438 5.27 -2.56 -2.59
C ASN A 438 3.94 -2.95 -1.96
N ASN A 439 3.16 -2.00 -1.47
CA ASN A 439 1.90 -2.29 -0.80
C ASN A 439 0.70 -1.86 -1.66
N LEU A 440 0.47 -0.56 -1.90
CA LEU A 440 -0.64 -0.08 -2.73
C LEU A 440 -0.66 -0.75 -4.10
N ALA A 441 0.44 -0.65 -4.84
CA ALA A 441 0.53 -1.11 -6.22
C ALA A 441 0.26 -2.60 -6.41
N LYS A 442 0.61 -3.43 -5.42
CA LYS A 442 0.60 -4.90 -5.56
C LYS A 442 -0.53 -5.60 -4.83
N SER A 443 -1.27 -4.92 -3.95
CA SER A 443 -2.29 -5.55 -3.10
C SER A 443 -3.39 -6.22 -3.90
N HIS A 444 -3.88 -5.59 -4.96
CA HIS A 444 -4.92 -6.16 -5.81
C HIS A 444 -4.43 -7.40 -6.57
N TYR A 445 -3.31 -7.31 -7.25
CA TYR A 445 -2.72 -8.43 -8.01
C TYR A 445 -2.46 -9.66 -7.14
N ARG A 446 -1.97 -9.47 -5.92
CA ARG A 446 -1.57 -10.55 -5.01
C ARG A 446 -2.77 -11.35 -4.51
N TRP A 447 -3.83 -10.69 -4.02
CA TRP A 447 -5.00 -11.38 -3.44
C TRP A 447 -6.34 -10.64 -3.61
N GLY A 448 -6.43 -9.70 -4.55
CA GLY A 448 -7.69 -8.98 -4.84
C GLY A 448 -8.05 -7.91 -3.82
N GLN A 449 -7.10 -7.43 -3.01
CA GLN A 449 -7.35 -6.43 -1.99
C GLN A 449 -7.65 -5.06 -2.60
N ASN A 450 -8.65 -4.37 -2.08
CA ASN A 450 -8.89 -2.96 -2.44
C ASN A 450 -7.69 -2.08 -2.09
N ALA A 451 -7.40 -1.13 -2.96
CA ALA A 451 -6.39 -0.09 -2.78
C ALA A 451 -6.87 1.25 -3.36
N ASP A 452 -8.10 1.65 -2.99
CA ASP A 452 -8.79 2.86 -3.43
C ASP A 452 -8.20 4.09 -2.71
N VAL A 453 -7.01 4.49 -3.17
CA VAL A 453 -6.23 5.58 -2.58
C VAL A 453 -5.73 6.51 -3.67
N VAL A 454 -6.02 7.80 -3.54
CA VAL A 454 -5.46 8.87 -4.37
C VAL A 454 -4.31 9.52 -3.63
N VAL A 455 -3.10 9.48 -4.21
CA VAL A 455 -1.93 10.19 -3.68
C VAL A 455 -1.75 11.47 -4.47
N ARG A 456 -2.07 12.60 -3.85
CA ARG A 456 -2.03 13.91 -4.48
C ARG A 456 -0.70 14.60 -4.20
N MET A 457 -0.03 15.11 -5.26
CA MET A 457 1.36 15.58 -5.17
C MET A 457 1.61 16.85 -5.97
N PRO A 458 1.79 18.01 -5.32
CA PRO A 458 2.31 19.21 -5.96
C PRO A 458 3.75 19.02 -6.43
N THR A 459 4.01 19.20 -7.73
CA THR A 459 5.28 18.89 -8.39
C THR A 459 5.80 20.04 -9.26
N GLY A 460 6.99 19.91 -9.80
CA GLY A 460 7.53 20.73 -10.88
C GLY A 460 8.33 21.95 -10.44
N ALA A 461 9.22 22.39 -11.33
CA ALA A 461 10.09 23.55 -11.20
C ALA A 461 9.44 24.85 -11.71
N GLY A 462 10.20 25.93 -11.82
CA GLY A 462 9.74 27.24 -12.29
C GLY A 462 9.26 28.19 -11.17
N THR A 463 9.42 27.77 -9.91
CA THR A 463 9.03 28.57 -8.74
C THR A 463 10.22 28.95 -7.86
N ALA A 464 11.45 28.69 -8.28
CA ALA A 464 12.70 28.92 -7.55
C ALA A 464 12.68 28.26 -6.15
N ALA A 465 12.17 27.04 -6.04
CA ALA A 465 12.07 26.32 -4.77
C ALA A 465 13.24 25.33 -4.53
N GLY A 466 14.11 25.13 -5.54
CA GLY A 466 15.35 24.36 -5.44
C GLY A 466 15.13 22.83 -5.44
N PRO A 467 16.18 22.04 -5.14
CA PRO A 467 16.24 20.62 -5.46
C PRO A 467 15.34 19.72 -4.61
N PHE A 468 14.77 20.20 -3.52
CA PHE A 468 13.96 19.39 -2.60
C PHE A 468 12.48 19.79 -2.55
N HIS A 469 12.05 20.69 -3.48
CA HIS A 469 10.67 21.16 -3.56
C HIS A 469 10.21 21.37 -5.01
N SER A 470 10.95 20.87 -5.99
CA SER A 470 10.72 21.19 -7.40
C SER A 470 10.91 20.01 -8.34
N GLN A 471 11.11 18.80 -7.82
CA GLN A 471 11.35 17.64 -8.68
C GLN A 471 10.09 17.24 -9.44
N SER A 472 10.28 16.80 -10.67
CA SER A 472 9.34 15.97 -11.44
C SER A 472 9.81 14.53 -11.29
N ASN A 473 9.00 13.68 -10.66
CA ASN A 473 9.39 12.32 -10.30
C ASN A 473 8.33 11.28 -10.72
N GLU A 474 7.48 11.64 -11.66
CA GLU A 474 6.42 10.80 -12.18
C GLU A 474 6.93 9.49 -12.79
N ALA A 475 8.14 9.48 -13.37
CA ALA A 475 8.75 8.30 -13.96
C ALA A 475 8.95 7.16 -12.96
N TRP A 476 9.15 7.44 -11.67
CA TRP A 476 9.25 6.40 -10.64
C TRP A 476 7.97 5.57 -10.52
N PHE A 477 6.83 6.18 -10.78
CA PHE A 477 5.51 5.57 -10.63
C PHE A 477 5.00 4.98 -11.94
N THR A 478 5.36 5.56 -13.09
CA THR A 478 5.06 4.96 -14.41
C THR A 478 5.79 3.63 -14.61
N HIS A 479 6.91 3.41 -13.90
CA HIS A 479 7.63 2.15 -13.88
C HIS A 479 7.05 1.11 -12.89
N THR A 480 5.97 1.43 -12.16
CA THR A 480 5.41 0.58 -11.12
C THR A 480 4.05 0.02 -11.54
N PRO A 481 3.98 -1.24 -12.01
CA PRO A 481 2.71 -1.88 -12.35
C PRO A 481 1.74 -1.91 -11.16
N GLY A 482 0.46 -1.66 -11.44
CA GLY A 482 -0.61 -1.60 -10.44
C GLY A 482 -0.96 -0.19 -9.95
N LEU A 483 -0.17 0.83 -10.33
CA LEU A 483 -0.51 2.23 -10.13
C LEU A 483 -1.13 2.83 -11.40
N LYS A 484 -1.96 3.85 -11.25
CA LYS A 484 -2.31 4.80 -12.31
C LYS A 484 -1.64 6.12 -12.03
N VAL A 485 -1.21 6.83 -13.09
CA VAL A 485 -0.48 8.10 -12.97
C VAL A 485 -1.16 9.15 -13.84
N VAL A 486 -1.61 10.23 -13.24
CA VAL A 486 -2.34 11.33 -13.89
C VAL A 486 -1.59 12.64 -13.69
N PHE A 487 -1.55 13.46 -14.73
CA PHE A 487 -0.85 14.73 -14.71
C PHE A 487 -1.55 15.78 -15.62
N PRO A 488 -2.62 16.44 -15.13
CA PRO A 488 -3.36 17.45 -15.91
C PRO A 488 -2.54 18.70 -16.20
N SER A 489 -2.88 19.35 -17.33
CA SER A 489 -2.23 20.58 -17.81
C SER A 489 -3.10 21.83 -17.67
N ASN A 490 -4.39 21.71 -17.43
CA ASN A 490 -5.34 22.81 -17.44
C ASN A 490 -6.43 22.67 -16.35
N PRO A 491 -7.16 23.74 -16.01
CA PRO A 491 -8.14 23.70 -14.91
C PRO A 491 -9.30 22.71 -15.11
N VAL A 492 -9.76 22.52 -16.36
CA VAL A 492 -10.88 21.61 -16.68
C VAL A 492 -10.45 20.16 -16.41
N ASP A 493 -9.30 19.77 -16.97
CA ASP A 493 -8.78 18.42 -16.76
C ASP A 493 -8.33 18.18 -15.31
N ALA A 494 -7.82 19.20 -14.64
CA ALA A 494 -7.45 19.09 -13.22
C ALA A 494 -8.65 18.70 -12.35
N LYS A 495 -9.80 19.34 -12.54
CA LYS A 495 -11.04 18.95 -11.84
C LYS A 495 -11.52 17.58 -12.31
N GLY A 496 -11.66 17.37 -13.61
CA GLY A 496 -12.25 16.15 -14.17
C GLY A 496 -11.44 14.88 -13.90
N LEU A 497 -10.11 14.94 -14.02
CA LEU A 497 -9.24 13.81 -13.71
C LEU A 497 -9.18 13.50 -12.20
N LEU A 498 -9.25 14.52 -11.34
CA LEU A 498 -9.34 14.31 -9.88
C LEU A 498 -10.64 13.60 -9.51
N CYS A 499 -11.76 14.03 -10.09
CA CYS A 499 -13.06 13.36 -9.90
C CYS A 499 -13.01 11.91 -10.40
N ALA A 500 -12.40 11.66 -11.56
CA ALA A 500 -12.22 10.31 -12.11
C ALA A 500 -11.29 9.45 -11.23
N ALA A 501 -10.27 10.05 -10.62
CA ALA A 501 -9.38 9.34 -9.70
C ALA A 501 -10.11 8.83 -8.46
N PHE A 502 -11.13 9.54 -7.97
CA PHE A 502 -11.98 9.06 -6.86
C PHE A 502 -13.05 8.06 -7.31
N GLU A 503 -13.39 8.01 -8.58
CA GLU A 503 -14.27 6.97 -9.11
C GLU A 503 -13.52 5.64 -9.27
N ASP A 504 -12.25 5.70 -9.66
CA ASP A 504 -11.39 4.55 -9.90
C ASP A 504 -11.06 3.80 -8.60
N PRO A 505 -11.30 2.47 -8.50
CA PRO A 505 -11.01 1.68 -7.30
C PRO A 505 -9.53 1.27 -7.17
N ASN A 506 -8.67 1.72 -8.08
CA ASN A 506 -7.23 1.43 -8.08
C ASN A 506 -6.43 2.62 -7.53
N PRO A 507 -5.19 2.41 -7.08
CA PRO A 507 -4.37 3.51 -6.58
C PRO A 507 -3.98 4.47 -7.70
N VAL A 508 -4.22 5.76 -7.48
CA VAL A 508 -3.92 6.83 -8.45
C VAL A 508 -2.91 7.81 -7.86
N MET A 509 -1.80 7.97 -8.58
CA MET A 509 -0.80 9.01 -8.31
C MET A 509 -1.21 10.25 -9.10
N TYR A 510 -1.64 11.29 -8.39
CA TYR A 510 -2.19 12.51 -8.98
C TYR A 510 -1.19 13.66 -8.86
N PHE A 511 -0.52 13.99 -9.96
CA PHE A 511 0.48 15.06 -10.03
C PHE A 511 -0.14 16.42 -10.40
N GLU A 512 0.29 17.48 -9.74
CA GLU A 512 -0.18 18.85 -9.95
C GLU A 512 0.99 19.80 -10.12
N HIS A 513 1.12 20.43 -11.29
CA HIS A 513 2.24 21.33 -11.51
C HIS A 513 2.06 22.67 -10.78
N LYS A 514 2.90 22.96 -9.80
CA LYS A 514 2.82 24.15 -8.92
C LYS A 514 2.84 25.48 -9.67
N LEU A 515 3.63 25.57 -10.75
CA LEU A 515 3.68 26.77 -11.58
C LEU A 515 2.31 27.11 -12.16
N LEU A 516 1.50 26.10 -12.48
CA LEU A 516 0.18 26.29 -13.08
C LEU A 516 -0.89 26.76 -12.08
N TYR A 517 -0.69 26.57 -10.78
CA TYR A 517 -1.72 26.84 -9.77
C TYR A 517 -2.41 28.20 -9.90
N ARG A 518 -1.62 29.25 -10.15
CA ARG A 518 -2.09 30.65 -10.20
C ARG A 518 -1.76 31.36 -11.50
N SER A 519 -1.04 30.70 -12.41
CA SER A 519 -0.62 31.31 -13.69
C SER A 519 -1.61 31.11 -14.82
N ILE A 520 -2.52 30.16 -14.68
CA ILE A 520 -3.54 29.85 -15.68
C ILE A 520 -4.95 29.85 -15.08
N SER A 521 -5.93 30.22 -15.87
CA SER A 521 -7.37 30.08 -15.60
C SER A 521 -8.11 29.68 -16.85
N ALA A 522 -9.31 29.09 -16.67
CA ALA A 522 -10.20 28.75 -17.76
C ALA A 522 -11.65 28.66 -17.25
N PRO A 523 -12.65 28.79 -18.14
CA PRO A 523 -14.04 28.44 -17.83
C PRO A 523 -14.12 26.94 -17.48
N VAL A 524 -14.48 26.63 -16.22
CA VAL A 524 -14.61 25.26 -15.70
C VAL A 524 -16.08 24.98 -15.41
N PRO A 525 -16.66 23.86 -15.87
CA PRO A 525 -18.03 23.49 -15.54
C PRO A 525 -18.26 23.44 -14.02
N ASP A 526 -19.39 24.04 -13.59
CA ASP A 526 -19.72 24.11 -12.16
C ASP A 526 -20.22 22.77 -11.61
N ALA A 527 -20.86 21.96 -12.45
CA ALA A 527 -21.31 20.61 -12.06
C ALA A 527 -20.13 19.66 -11.82
N TYR A 528 -20.41 18.54 -11.16
CA TYR A 528 -19.49 17.40 -11.05
C TYR A 528 -19.37 16.70 -12.42
N TYR A 529 -18.16 16.44 -12.85
CA TYR A 529 -17.88 15.69 -14.07
C TYR A 529 -16.55 14.93 -13.95
N THR A 530 -16.34 13.96 -14.82
CA THR A 530 -15.08 13.22 -14.94
C THR A 530 -14.42 13.42 -16.29
N THR A 531 -13.10 13.37 -16.31
CA THR A 531 -12.28 13.22 -17.53
C THR A 531 -11.71 11.80 -17.51
N PRO A 532 -11.94 11.00 -18.58
CA PRO A 532 -11.52 9.59 -18.57
C PRO A 532 -10.00 9.43 -18.40
N ILE A 533 -9.60 8.60 -17.43
CA ILE A 533 -8.21 8.18 -17.23
C ILE A 533 -7.80 7.27 -18.40
N GLY A 534 -6.60 7.47 -18.96
CA GLY A 534 -6.11 6.73 -20.12
C GLY A 534 -6.50 7.35 -21.47
N LYS A 535 -7.02 8.59 -21.47
CA LYS A 535 -7.37 9.32 -22.70
C LYS A 535 -6.63 10.65 -22.80
N ALA A 536 -5.91 10.81 -23.91
CA ALA A 536 -5.21 12.03 -24.27
C ALA A 536 -6.16 13.09 -24.90
N ALA A 537 -5.69 14.33 -24.99
CA ALA A 537 -6.39 15.41 -25.71
C ALA A 537 -5.49 16.06 -26.75
N LEU A 538 -5.98 16.18 -27.97
CA LEU A 538 -5.33 17.00 -29.01
C LEU A 538 -5.74 18.47 -28.73
N VAL A 539 -4.85 19.23 -28.11
CA VAL A 539 -5.11 20.63 -27.69
C VAL A 539 -4.83 21.64 -28.76
N ARG A 540 -4.09 21.24 -29.80
CA ARG A 540 -3.86 21.99 -31.03
C ARG A 540 -3.71 21.01 -32.18
N GLU A 541 -4.38 21.28 -33.31
CA GLU A 541 -4.18 20.57 -34.55
C GLU A 541 -3.15 21.30 -35.44
N GLY A 542 -2.33 20.53 -36.15
CA GLY A 542 -1.36 20.99 -37.15
C GLY A 542 -0.95 19.88 -38.11
N GLN A 543 -0.15 20.16 -39.13
CA GLN A 543 0.15 19.22 -40.23
C GLN A 543 1.64 18.96 -40.42
N GLU A 544 2.55 19.65 -39.71
CA GLU A 544 3.98 19.56 -39.99
C GLU A 544 4.72 18.65 -39.04
N MET A 545 4.30 18.60 -37.77
CA MET A 545 4.90 17.76 -36.74
C MET A 545 3.96 17.54 -35.54
N SER A 546 4.29 16.59 -34.71
CA SER A 546 3.58 16.30 -33.46
C SER A 546 4.47 16.55 -32.25
N ILE A 547 3.96 17.31 -31.27
CA ILE A 547 4.57 17.47 -29.94
C ILE A 547 3.69 16.76 -28.94
N ILE A 548 4.19 15.66 -28.36
CA ILE A 548 3.51 14.85 -27.38
C ILE A 548 4.07 15.21 -26.00
N THR A 549 3.20 15.58 -25.07
CA THR A 549 3.63 16.15 -23.79
C THR A 549 2.55 16.02 -22.70
N TYR A 550 2.78 16.58 -21.53
CA TYR A 550 1.85 16.64 -20.39
C TYR A 550 2.21 17.77 -19.43
N GLY A 551 1.32 18.10 -18.48
CA GLY A 551 1.54 19.10 -17.45
C GLY A 551 1.96 20.45 -18.01
N ALA A 552 3.01 21.08 -17.44
CA ALA A 552 3.50 22.37 -17.92
C ALA A 552 4.06 22.31 -19.35
N GLY A 553 4.49 21.15 -19.83
CA GLY A 553 5.00 20.94 -21.17
C GLY A 553 4.01 21.33 -22.27
N VAL A 554 2.71 21.20 -22.02
CA VAL A 554 1.64 21.62 -22.94
C VAL A 554 1.72 23.12 -23.23
N HIS A 555 1.85 23.94 -22.18
CA HIS A 555 1.96 25.38 -22.29
C HIS A 555 3.25 25.82 -22.98
N TRP A 556 4.35 25.11 -22.71
CA TRP A 556 5.64 25.38 -23.39
C TRP A 556 5.59 25.04 -24.88
N ALA A 557 4.91 23.93 -25.23
CA ALA A 557 4.72 23.51 -26.61
C ALA A 557 3.88 24.54 -27.38
N LEU A 558 2.71 24.93 -26.85
CA LEU A 558 1.83 25.91 -27.47
C LEU A 558 2.53 27.24 -27.70
N ALA A 559 3.24 27.77 -26.69
CA ALA A 559 3.99 29.02 -26.78
C ALA A 559 5.12 28.94 -27.85
N ALA A 560 5.86 27.84 -27.88
CA ALA A 560 6.97 27.67 -28.84
C ALA A 560 6.48 27.52 -30.29
N VAL A 561 5.38 26.81 -30.50
CA VAL A 561 4.75 26.62 -31.80
C VAL A 561 4.23 27.96 -32.35
N GLU A 562 3.56 28.76 -31.50
CA GLU A 562 3.07 30.08 -31.85
C GLU A 562 4.23 31.05 -32.16
N GLU A 563 5.25 31.12 -31.29
CA GLU A 563 6.45 31.97 -31.45
C GLU A 563 7.19 31.69 -32.79
N LEU A 564 7.28 30.40 -33.15
CA LEU A 564 8.02 29.97 -34.34
C LEU A 564 7.16 29.90 -35.63
N GLY A 565 5.85 30.06 -35.51
CA GLY A 565 4.91 29.99 -36.64
C GLY A 565 4.83 28.62 -37.29
N VAL A 566 5.01 27.53 -36.50
CA VAL A 566 5.00 26.15 -37.00
C VAL A 566 3.60 25.54 -36.86
N ASP A 567 3.17 24.79 -37.88
CA ASP A 567 1.88 24.12 -37.90
C ASP A 567 1.98 22.71 -37.29
N ALA A 568 1.89 22.62 -35.92
CA ALA A 568 2.11 21.40 -35.17
C ALA A 568 0.88 20.94 -34.41
N ASP A 569 0.68 19.60 -34.35
CA ASP A 569 -0.15 18.96 -33.35
C ASP A 569 0.50 19.14 -31.95
N VAL A 570 -0.31 19.46 -30.95
CA VAL A 570 0.09 19.36 -29.55
C VAL A 570 -0.86 18.39 -28.85
N LEU A 571 -0.33 17.23 -28.49
CA LEU A 571 -1.06 16.16 -27.81
C LEU A 571 -0.73 16.18 -26.32
N ASP A 572 -1.75 16.48 -25.48
CA ASP A 572 -1.66 16.36 -24.04
C ASP A 572 -2.03 14.94 -23.60
N LEU A 573 -1.09 14.21 -23.04
CA LEU A 573 -1.30 12.84 -22.58
C LEU A 573 -2.29 12.75 -21.42
N ARG A 574 -2.37 13.75 -20.52
CA ARG A 574 -3.24 13.78 -19.32
C ARG A 574 -2.96 12.64 -18.35
N THR A 575 -2.80 11.41 -18.87
CA THR A 575 -2.52 10.18 -18.11
C THR A 575 -1.22 9.58 -18.60
N LEU A 576 -0.34 9.27 -17.67
CA LEU A 576 0.99 8.73 -17.94
C LEU A 576 1.05 7.20 -17.77
N LEU A 577 0.13 6.65 -16.98
CA LEU A 577 -0.07 5.20 -16.81
C LEU A 577 -1.54 4.92 -16.45
N PRO A 578 -2.30 4.21 -17.30
CA PRO A 578 -1.96 3.92 -18.71
C PRO A 578 -2.02 5.19 -19.56
N TRP A 579 -1.13 5.31 -20.55
CA TRP A 579 -1.22 6.39 -21.54
C TRP A 579 -2.03 5.97 -22.78
N ASP A 580 -2.50 6.94 -23.56
CA ASP A 580 -3.37 6.69 -24.74
C ASP A 580 -2.52 6.35 -25.98
N GLU A 581 -2.24 5.05 -26.17
CA GLU A 581 -1.48 4.54 -27.30
C GLU A 581 -2.13 4.87 -28.65
N ASP A 582 -3.47 4.84 -28.72
CA ASP A 582 -4.19 5.13 -29.95
C ASP A 582 -4.06 6.60 -30.38
N ALA A 583 -4.19 7.52 -29.44
CA ALA A 583 -4.01 8.95 -29.73
C ALA A 583 -2.56 9.27 -30.16
N VAL A 584 -1.58 8.65 -29.50
CA VAL A 584 -0.16 8.78 -29.89
C VAL A 584 0.05 8.21 -31.29
N ARG A 585 -0.48 7.02 -31.58
CA ARG A 585 -0.40 6.43 -32.93
C ARG A 585 -0.97 7.35 -34.01
N GLN A 586 -2.18 7.85 -33.77
CA GLN A 586 -2.90 8.71 -34.75
C GLN A 586 -2.11 9.98 -35.09
N THR A 587 -1.57 10.69 -34.06
CA THR A 587 -0.81 11.93 -34.33
C THR A 587 0.55 11.64 -35.02
N VAL A 588 1.20 10.52 -34.66
CA VAL A 588 2.46 10.09 -35.30
C VAL A 588 2.25 9.67 -36.74
N GLU A 589 1.22 8.88 -37.04
CA GLU A 589 0.89 8.44 -38.39
C GLU A 589 0.45 9.61 -39.30
N LYS A 590 -0.15 10.64 -38.71
CA LYS A 590 -0.57 11.85 -39.41
C LYS A 590 0.63 12.70 -39.84
N ASN A 591 1.59 12.96 -38.95
CA ASN A 591 2.60 14.00 -39.15
C ASN A 591 4.02 13.47 -39.42
N GLY A 592 4.34 12.23 -39.08
CA GLY A 592 5.63 11.60 -39.35
C GLY A 592 6.85 12.19 -38.62
N ARG A 593 6.73 13.36 -38.00
CA ARG A 593 7.79 14.09 -37.27
C ARG A 593 7.39 14.31 -35.85
N VAL A 594 8.18 13.81 -34.87
CA VAL A 594 7.75 13.71 -33.49
C VAL A 594 8.75 14.33 -32.51
N ILE A 595 8.24 15.18 -31.63
CA ILE A 595 8.92 15.65 -30.41
C ILE A 595 8.19 15.07 -29.21
N LEU A 596 8.93 14.43 -28.31
CA LEU A 596 8.46 13.99 -26.98
C LEU A 596 9.02 14.97 -25.95
N LEU A 597 8.12 15.71 -25.29
CA LEU A 597 8.49 16.77 -24.36
C LEU A 597 8.01 16.45 -22.95
N HIS A 598 8.88 16.60 -21.95
CA HIS A 598 8.50 16.56 -20.52
C HIS A 598 9.46 17.38 -19.65
N GLU A 599 9.05 17.62 -18.41
CA GLU A 599 9.87 18.36 -17.45
C GLU A 599 10.88 17.47 -16.71
N ASP A 600 10.56 16.22 -16.47
CA ASP A 600 11.49 15.27 -15.84
C ASP A 600 12.84 15.21 -16.59
N THR A 601 13.85 14.59 -16.00
CA THR A 601 15.17 14.43 -16.61
C THR A 601 15.11 13.63 -17.93
N LEU A 602 16.07 13.83 -18.82
CA LEU A 602 16.12 13.13 -20.12
C LEU A 602 16.35 11.63 -19.93
N THR A 603 17.26 11.29 -19.02
CA THR A 603 17.58 9.89 -18.72
C THR A 603 16.54 9.29 -17.80
N GLY A 604 15.88 8.22 -18.26
CA GLY A 604 14.86 7.50 -17.49
C GLY A 604 13.48 8.14 -17.47
N GLY A 605 13.28 9.31 -18.09
CA GLY A 605 11.98 9.94 -18.23
C GLY A 605 11.05 9.22 -19.22
N LEU A 606 9.75 9.45 -19.13
CA LEU A 606 8.69 8.75 -19.89
C LEU A 606 8.85 8.87 -21.42
N ALA A 607 9.44 9.95 -21.92
CA ALA A 607 9.73 10.10 -23.35
C ALA A 607 10.63 8.99 -23.93
N GLY A 608 11.42 8.33 -23.07
CA GLY A 608 12.21 7.16 -23.48
C GLY A 608 11.32 5.97 -23.84
N GLU A 609 10.35 5.68 -23.01
CA GLU A 609 9.38 4.59 -23.19
C GLU A 609 8.47 4.84 -24.40
N ILE A 610 7.83 6.01 -24.46
CA ILE A 610 6.94 6.38 -25.59
C ILE A 610 7.74 6.39 -26.90
N GLY A 611 8.99 6.89 -26.89
CA GLY A 611 9.84 6.90 -28.08
C GLY A 611 10.21 5.50 -28.57
N ALA A 612 10.47 4.56 -27.66
CA ALA A 612 10.71 3.16 -28.00
C ALA A 612 9.46 2.51 -28.61
N TRP A 613 8.30 2.73 -27.97
CA TRP A 613 7.01 2.24 -28.45
C TRP A 613 6.68 2.78 -29.85
N ILE A 614 6.87 4.09 -30.10
CA ILE A 614 6.67 4.69 -31.44
C ILE A 614 7.62 4.05 -32.47
N ALA A 615 8.88 3.85 -32.11
CA ALA A 615 9.86 3.22 -33.01
C ALA A 615 9.48 1.78 -33.37
N GLU A 616 8.85 1.05 -32.45
CA GLU A 616 8.41 -0.33 -32.65
C GLU A 616 7.10 -0.40 -33.46
N HIS A 617 6.13 0.46 -33.16
CA HIS A 617 4.77 0.36 -33.70
C HIS A 617 4.47 1.31 -34.88
N CYS A 618 5.18 2.46 -34.98
CA CYS A 618 4.92 3.50 -35.98
C CYS A 618 6.14 3.80 -36.88
N PHE A 619 7.17 2.94 -36.86
CA PHE A 619 8.43 3.19 -37.60
C PHE A 619 8.24 3.58 -39.06
N ARG A 620 7.27 2.95 -39.76
CA ARG A 620 7.01 3.19 -41.20
C ARG A 620 6.38 4.56 -41.48
N SER A 621 5.86 5.21 -40.46
CA SER A 621 5.22 6.54 -40.57
C SER A 621 6.17 7.67 -40.16
N LEU A 622 7.41 7.35 -39.77
CA LEU A 622 8.38 8.36 -39.36
C LEU A 622 9.16 8.91 -40.57
N ASP A 623 9.10 10.23 -40.75
CA ASP A 623 9.86 10.97 -41.74
C ASP A 623 11.17 11.56 -41.20
N ALA A 624 11.36 11.54 -39.88
CA ALA A 624 12.52 12.08 -39.19
C ALA A 624 12.81 11.30 -37.89
N PRO A 625 14.00 11.45 -37.28
CA PRO A 625 14.27 10.91 -35.96
C PRO A 625 13.32 11.49 -34.91
N ILE A 626 12.87 10.66 -33.96
CA ILE A 626 12.13 11.11 -32.77
C ILE A 626 13.07 11.96 -31.93
N LEU A 627 12.67 13.17 -31.60
CA LEU A 627 13.44 14.05 -30.72
C LEU A 627 12.84 14.03 -29.29
N ARG A 628 13.66 13.66 -28.32
CA ARG A 628 13.29 13.76 -26.90
C ARG A 628 13.81 15.10 -26.35
N VAL A 629 12.92 15.87 -25.77
CA VAL A 629 13.21 17.17 -25.15
C VAL A 629 12.78 17.13 -23.70
N ALA A 630 13.72 17.31 -22.80
CA ALA A 630 13.52 17.17 -21.36
C ALA A 630 14.37 18.16 -20.59
N SER A 631 14.20 18.23 -19.27
CA SER A 631 15.11 18.97 -18.42
C SER A 631 16.52 18.36 -18.42
N LEU A 632 17.48 19.06 -17.87
CA LEU A 632 18.85 18.56 -17.77
C LEU A 632 18.92 17.39 -16.77
N ASP A 633 19.82 16.45 -17.00
CA ASP A 633 20.12 15.36 -16.08
C ASP A 633 20.92 15.89 -14.86
N THR A 634 20.31 16.80 -14.11
CA THR A 634 20.85 17.43 -12.90
C THR A 634 19.76 17.59 -11.86
N ALA A 635 20.13 17.82 -10.60
CA ALA A 635 19.16 18.30 -9.61
C ALA A 635 18.60 19.68 -10.02
N VAL A 636 17.37 19.98 -9.61
CA VAL A 636 16.72 21.28 -9.91
C VAL A 636 17.46 22.41 -9.20
N PRO A 637 18.01 23.40 -9.92
CA PRO A 637 18.75 24.48 -9.26
C PRO A 637 17.82 25.52 -8.63
N PHE A 638 18.31 26.16 -7.56
CA PHE A 638 17.55 27.19 -6.84
C PHE A 638 17.55 28.55 -7.57
N ALA A 639 18.71 28.97 -8.12
CA ALA A 639 18.84 30.30 -8.70
C ALA A 639 18.02 30.40 -10.00
N PRO A 640 17.14 31.42 -10.18
CA PRO A 640 16.26 31.54 -11.34
C PRO A 640 16.94 31.43 -12.71
N PRO A 641 18.15 32.00 -12.96
CA PRO A 641 18.84 31.82 -14.24
C PRO A 641 19.25 30.36 -14.50
N LEU A 642 19.63 29.61 -13.46
CA LEU A 642 20.00 28.21 -13.56
C LEU A 642 18.76 27.33 -13.72
N GLU A 643 17.67 27.60 -12.98
CA GLU A 643 16.39 26.91 -13.13
C GLU A 643 15.83 27.09 -14.55
N LYS A 644 15.89 28.30 -15.10
CA LYS A 644 15.50 28.56 -16.51
C LYS A 644 16.34 27.77 -17.49
N GLN A 645 17.64 27.58 -17.25
CA GLN A 645 18.52 26.76 -18.08
C GLN A 645 18.23 25.26 -17.91
N PHE A 646 17.87 24.82 -16.69
CA PHE A 646 17.50 23.45 -16.38
C PHE A 646 16.26 23.04 -17.17
N LEU A 647 15.21 23.87 -17.20
CA LEU A 647 13.95 23.62 -17.88
C LEU A 647 14.11 23.47 -19.41
N PRO A 648 13.25 22.66 -20.09
CA PRO A 648 13.47 22.27 -21.50
C PRO A 648 13.11 23.33 -22.54
N GLN A 649 12.53 24.47 -22.18
CA GLN A 649 11.92 25.45 -23.10
C GLN A 649 12.85 25.93 -24.22
N GLN A 650 14.12 26.20 -23.93
CA GLN A 650 15.07 26.63 -24.95
C GLN A 650 15.41 25.47 -25.92
N ARG A 651 15.65 24.28 -25.35
CA ARG A 651 15.92 23.07 -26.14
C ARG A 651 14.74 22.64 -26.98
N LEU A 652 13.51 22.93 -26.54
CA LEU A 652 12.30 22.71 -27.34
C LEU A 652 12.29 23.55 -28.61
N ARG A 653 12.60 24.87 -28.51
CA ARG A 653 12.68 25.74 -29.69
C ARG A 653 13.73 25.27 -30.71
N GLU A 654 14.86 24.82 -30.23
CA GLU A 654 15.94 24.27 -31.06
C GLU A 654 15.52 22.95 -31.72
N ALA A 655 14.81 22.08 -31.01
CA ALA A 655 14.28 20.83 -31.52
C ALA A 655 13.21 21.05 -32.61
N ILE A 656 12.28 22.01 -32.40
CA ILE A 656 11.27 22.38 -33.39
C ILE A 656 11.95 22.85 -34.69
N LYS A 657 12.88 23.80 -34.59
CA LYS A 657 13.64 24.31 -35.79
C LYS A 657 14.40 23.19 -36.49
N LYS A 658 15.04 22.30 -35.73
CA LYS A 658 15.76 21.16 -36.28
C LYS A 658 14.81 20.22 -37.02
N LEU A 659 13.68 19.86 -36.40
CA LEU A 659 12.73 18.92 -36.98
C LEU A 659 11.99 19.51 -38.18
N HIS A 660 11.72 20.83 -38.17
CA HIS A 660 11.13 21.54 -39.31
C HIS A 660 12.05 21.53 -40.56
N SER A 661 13.37 21.40 -40.37
CA SER A 661 14.35 21.35 -41.47
C SER A 661 14.51 19.96 -42.12
N TYR A 662 13.91 18.91 -41.54
CA TYR A 662 13.86 17.59 -42.16
C TYR A 662 12.79 17.54 -43.26
#